data_f5081af4234e63c88b3aa0ecafdca71b
#
_entry.id   f5081af4234e63c88b3aa0ecafdca71b
#
_cell.length_a   1.000
_cell.length_b   1.000
_cell.length_c   1.000
_cell.angle_alpha   90.00
_cell.angle_beta   90.00
_cell.angle_gamma   90.00
#
_symmetry.space_group_name_H-M   'P 1'
#
loop_
_entity.id
_entity.type
_entity.pdbx_description
1 polymer ?
#
loop_
_entity_poly.entity_id
_entity_poly.type
_entity_poly.pdbx_seq_one_letter_code
_entity_poly.pdbx_strand_id
1 'polypeptide(L)'
;MAKENKTNPKKPKFSSWWIYGLVAVLLIGFQLFNSDDLANTNKTTTSELQQYLRNGDVKKILIITNTNQAKVFLKDEAIAKDVHKDLNEKSFLPSSGNLPQYTLDYGDLQIFQNEITEIKKENNLDTIIEFGKESTAILDFLLSLLPFVLIIGIWIYLMRRMSGGGGGGAGGQIFNIGKSKAKLFDEKTDTRTSFKDVAGLEGAKEEVEEIVDFLRNPDKYTSLGGKIPKGALLVGPPGTGKTLLAKAVAGEAKVPFFSLSGSDFVEMFVGVGASRVRDLFKQAKDKSPAIIFIDEIDAIGRARGKNNFTGSNDERENTLNQLLTEMDGFGTNTNVIVLAATNRADVLDKALMRAGRFDRQIYVDLPDIRERKEIFEVHLRPIKTSEALDLEFLARQTPGFSGADIANVCNEAALIAARKEKKAVSKQDFLDAVDRIVGGLEKKNKIITPGEKETIAYHEAGHATTSWMLEHAAPLVKVTIVPRGQSLGAAWYLPEERLIVRPEQMLDEMCATMGGRAAEKVIFNKISTGALSDLEKVTKQARAMVTIYGLNDEIGNITYYDSAGQDSYGFSKPYSEDTARKIDAEISKIIEEQYQRAIKVLTDNKDKLTTLAERLLEKEVIFKEDLEKIFGVRNFEKDILALENKKNLEKLKDSDSNLDSDSKTEEEEITENK
;
A
#
# COMPACT_ATOMS: atom_id res chain seq x y z
N MET A 1 33.49 -33.52 41.89
CA MET A 1 32.25 -33.17 42.62
C MET A 1 31.20 -32.78 41.58
N ALA A 2 30.28 -33.68 41.30
CA ALA A 2 29.19 -33.52 40.34
C ALA A 2 28.04 -32.77 40.99
N LYS A 3 27.51 -31.72 40.32
CA LYS A 3 26.30 -31.03 40.74
C LYS A 3 25.07 -31.73 40.12
N GLU A 4 24.26 -32.31 40.98
CA GLU A 4 22.95 -32.86 40.66
C GLU A 4 22.00 -31.77 40.12
N ASN A 5 21.48 -31.96 38.90
CA ASN A 5 20.38 -31.19 38.34
C ASN A 5 19.06 -31.75 38.89
N LYS A 6 18.41 -31.03 39.77
CA LYS A 6 17.01 -31.30 40.21
C LYS A 6 16.05 -30.85 39.09
N THR A 7 15.45 -31.82 38.42
CA THR A 7 14.36 -31.60 37.48
C THR A 7 13.06 -31.35 38.24
N ASN A 8 12.50 -30.13 38.10
CA ASN A 8 11.16 -29.79 38.58
C ASN A 8 10.09 -30.50 37.72
N PRO A 9 9.06 -31.11 38.33
CA PRO A 9 7.98 -31.78 37.62
C PRO A 9 7.13 -30.72 36.85
N LYS A 10 6.97 -30.97 35.55
CA LYS A 10 6.11 -30.15 34.68
C LYS A 10 4.65 -30.33 35.10
N LYS A 11 4.00 -29.23 35.51
CA LYS A 11 2.55 -29.17 35.73
C LYS A 11 1.82 -29.44 34.40
N PRO A 12 0.74 -30.27 34.39
CA PRO A 12 -0.01 -30.55 33.20
C PRO A 12 -0.62 -29.25 32.61
N LYS A 13 -0.40 -28.98 31.35
CA LYS A 13 -1.05 -27.88 30.65
C LYS A 13 -2.48 -28.29 30.28
N PHE A 14 -3.47 -27.78 31.02
CA PHE A 14 -4.86 -27.90 30.65
C PHE A 14 -5.10 -27.12 29.35
N SER A 15 -5.51 -27.83 28.29
CA SER A 15 -5.87 -27.24 27.01
C SER A 15 -7.20 -26.47 27.15
N SER A 16 -7.31 -25.29 26.52
CA SER A 16 -8.52 -24.47 26.52
C SER A 16 -9.76 -25.19 25.95
N TRP A 17 -9.57 -26.27 25.22
CA TRP A 17 -10.64 -27.11 24.67
C TRP A 17 -11.54 -27.73 25.72
N TRP A 18 -11.03 -27.99 26.96
CA TRP A 18 -11.82 -28.51 28.06
C TRP A 18 -12.89 -27.53 28.55
N ILE A 19 -12.69 -26.24 28.38
CA ILE A 19 -13.66 -25.20 28.74
C ILE A 19 -14.85 -25.26 27.79
N TYR A 20 -14.62 -25.43 26.51
CA TYR A 20 -15.68 -25.60 25.52
C TYR A 20 -16.44 -26.92 25.72
N GLY A 21 -15.74 -27.99 26.09
CA GLY A 21 -16.34 -29.26 26.46
C GLY A 21 -17.24 -29.12 27.70
N LEU A 22 -16.82 -28.40 28.72
CA LEU A 22 -17.61 -28.17 29.93
C LEU A 22 -18.86 -27.32 29.67
N VAL A 23 -18.73 -26.26 28.83
CA VAL A 23 -19.86 -25.43 28.45
C VAL A 23 -20.85 -26.21 27.56
N ALA A 24 -20.37 -27.06 26.67
CA ALA A 24 -21.24 -27.94 25.87
C ALA A 24 -21.99 -28.95 26.74
N VAL A 25 -21.33 -29.56 27.71
CA VAL A 25 -21.98 -30.49 28.67
C VAL A 25 -23.01 -29.78 29.55
N LEU A 26 -22.74 -28.53 29.98
CA LEU A 26 -23.70 -27.72 30.75
C LEU A 26 -24.90 -27.30 29.89
N LEU A 27 -24.69 -26.94 28.61
CA LEU A 27 -25.78 -26.61 27.68
C LEU A 27 -26.62 -27.81 27.32
N ILE A 28 -26.01 -28.98 27.08
CA ILE A 28 -26.73 -30.24 26.84
C ILE A 28 -27.48 -30.68 28.10
N GLY A 29 -26.85 -30.59 29.28
CA GLY A 29 -27.51 -30.87 30.57
C GLY A 29 -28.69 -29.95 30.83
N PHE A 30 -28.56 -28.64 30.49
CA PHE A 30 -29.67 -27.67 30.63
C PHE A 30 -30.79 -27.97 29.65
N GLN A 31 -30.48 -28.39 28.43
CA GLN A 31 -31.51 -28.73 27.41
C GLN A 31 -32.24 -30.02 27.76
N LEU A 32 -31.52 -30.99 28.34
CA LEU A 32 -32.12 -32.22 28.84
C LEU A 32 -32.97 -32.02 30.14
N PHE A 33 -32.62 -31.03 30.96
CA PHE A 33 -33.33 -30.71 32.20
C PHE A 33 -34.61 -29.86 31.94
N ASN A 34 -34.66 -29.12 30.83
CA ASN A 34 -35.80 -28.27 30.49
C ASN A 34 -36.79 -28.96 29.51
N SER A 35 -36.54 -30.19 29.13
CA SER A 35 -37.52 -30.92 28.34
C SER A 35 -38.58 -31.48 29.30
N ASP A 36 -39.85 -31.06 29.11
CA ASP A 36 -41.06 -31.57 29.83
C ASP A 36 -41.22 -33.10 29.73
N ASP A 37 -40.39 -33.77 28.98
CA ASP A 37 -40.35 -35.23 28.79
C ASP A 37 -39.83 -36.04 29.97
N LEU A 38 -39.33 -35.41 31.06
CA LEU A 38 -38.88 -36.12 32.30
C LEU A 38 -40.03 -36.42 33.24
N ALA A 39 -41.17 -35.78 33.15
CA ALA A 39 -42.40 -36.21 33.85
C ALA A 39 -43.15 -37.15 32.89
N ASN A 40 -42.99 -38.44 33.11
CA ASN A 40 -43.55 -39.54 32.30
C ASN A 40 -45.11 -39.59 32.38
N THR A 41 -45.76 -38.52 31.98
CA THR A 41 -47.25 -38.45 31.86
C THR A 41 -47.62 -38.48 30.39
N ASN A 42 -48.34 -39.49 29.99
CA ASN A 42 -48.87 -39.55 28.60
C ASN A 42 -49.98 -38.53 28.41
N LYS A 43 -50.01 -37.84 27.24
CA LYS A 43 -51.14 -36.96 26.91
C LYS A 43 -52.34 -37.82 26.51
N THR A 44 -53.51 -37.50 27.07
CA THR A 44 -54.78 -38.14 26.72
C THR A 44 -55.80 -37.08 26.22
N THR A 45 -56.85 -37.53 25.58
CA THR A 45 -57.92 -36.66 25.09
C THR A 45 -59.15 -36.74 26.06
N THR A 46 -60.04 -35.74 25.96
CA THR A 46 -61.28 -35.71 26.78
C THR A 46 -62.15 -36.95 26.51
N SER A 47 -62.17 -37.43 25.29
CA SER A 47 -62.98 -38.62 24.91
C SER A 47 -62.38 -39.90 25.55
N GLU A 48 -61.03 -40.03 25.55
CA GLU A 48 -60.40 -41.18 26.20
C GLU A 48 -60.53 -41.12 27.75
N LEU A 49 -60.42 -39.94 28.34
CA LEU A 49 -60.70 -39.77 29.77
C LEU A 49 -62.14 -40.16 30.12
N GLN A 50 -63.14 -39.78 29.31
CA GLN A 50 -64.52 -40.21 29.54
C GLN A 50 -64.68 -41.74 29.47
N GLN A 51 -63.95 -42.40 28.57
CA GLN A 51 -63.94 -43.84 28.46
C GLN A 51 -63.26 -44.49 29.70
N TYR A 52 -62.12 -43.96 30.19
CA TYR A 52 -61.48 -44.44 31.37
C TYR A 52 -62.36 -44.24 32.64
N LEU A 53 -63.13 -43.16 32.71
CA LEU A 53 -64.09 -42.92 33.76
C LEU A 53 -65.23 -43.95 33.72
N ARG A 54 -65.80 -44.18 32.57
CA ARG A 54 -66.90 -45.16 32.37
C ARG A 54 -66.49 -46.58 32.74
N ASN A 55 -65.17 -46.90 32.49
CA ASN A 55 -64.58 -48.20 32.86
C ASN A 55 -64.25 -48.31 34.33
N GLY A 56 -64.36 -47.19 35.11
CA GLY A 56 -64.05 -47.17 36.51
C GLY A 56 -62.57 -47.19 36.86
N ASP A 57 -61.72 -46.89 35.87
CA ASP A 57 -60.23 -46.98 35.99
C ASP A 57 -59.60 -45.78 36.66
N VAL A 58 -60.27 -44.63 36.75
CA VAL A 58 -59.77 -43.40 37.32
C VAL A 58 -59.98 -43.32 38.83
N LYS A 59 -58.90 -43.13 39.57
CA LYS A 59 -58.88 -42.94 41.00
C LYS A 59 -59.14 -41.49 41.43
N LYS A 60 -58.39 -40.55 40.76
CA LYS A 60 -58.38 -39.15 41.10
C LYS A 60 -58.14 -38.31 39.88
N ILE A 61 -58.75 -37.14 39.75
CA ILE A 61 -58.47 -36.11 38.78
C ILE A 61 -58.11 -34.84 39.52
N LEU A 62 -56.88 -34.33 39.30
CA LEU A 62 -56.43 -33.04 39.80
C LEU A 62 -56.52 -32.00 38.70
N ILE A 63 -57.43 -31.08 38.82
CA ILE A 63 -57.67 -29.99 37.88
C ILE A 63 -56.79 -28.79 38.28
N ILE A 64 -55.82 -28.43 37.45
CA ILE A 64 -54.94 -27.29 37.67
C ILE A 64 -55.52 -26.08 36.97
N THR A 65 -55.98 -25.13 37.75
CA THR A 65 -56.76 -24.00 37.18
C THR A 65 -55.94 -22.91 36.55
N ASN A 66 -54.64 -22.82 36.80
CA ASN A 66 -53.75 -21.80 36.24
C ASN A 66 -53.05 -22.21 34.95
N THR A 67 -53.05 -23.50 34.61
CA THR A 67 -52.46 -24.02 33.37
C THR A 67 -53.49 -24.66 32.42
N ASN A 68 -54.77 -24.69 32.82
CA ASN A 68 -55.88 -25.37 32.11
C ASN A 68 -55.58 -26.86 31.84
N GLN A 69 -54.91 -27.51 32.80
CA GLN A 69 -54.56 -28.93 32.69
C GLN A 69 -55.21 -29.77 33.76
N ALA A 70 -55.59 -30.98 33.40
CA ALA A 70 -56.04 -31.98 34.35
C ALA A 70 -55.05 -33.13 34.38
N LYS A 71 -54.59 -33.48 35.59
CA LYS A 71 -53.72 -34.63 35.86
C LYS A 71 -54.60 -35.79 36.35
N VAL A 72 -54.48 -36.91 35.65
CA VAL A 72 -55.35 -38.11 35.88
C VAL A 72 -54.52 -39.19 36.57
N PHE A 73 -55.05 -39.68 37.67
CA PHE A 73 -54.46 -40.77 38.45
C PHE A 73 -55.34 -42.02 38.32
N LEU A 74 -54.77 -43.10 37.88
CA LEU A 74 -55.46 -44.39 37.73
C LEU A 74 -55.41 -45.17 39.03
N LYS A 75 -56.37 -46.16 39.17
CA LYS A 75 -56.32 -47.19 40.23
C LYS A 75 -55.13 -48.16 39.91
N ASP A 76 -54.51 -48.69 40.97
CA ASP A 76 -53.36 -49.62 40.79
C ASP A 76 -53.76 -50.87 39.98
N GLU A 77 -55.02 -51.35 40.13
CA GLU A 77 -55.55 -52.45 39.35
C GLU A 77 -55.81 -52.13 37.89
N ALA A 78 -56.06 -50.86 37.56
CA ALA A 78 -56.32 -50.41 36.20
C ALA A 78 -55.05 -50.24 35.38
N ILE A 79 -53.88 -49.89 35.99
CA ILE A 79 -52.58 -49.72 35.34
C ILE A 79 -52.14 -51.02 34.65
N ALA A 80 -52.57 -52.19 35.15
CA ALA A 80 -52.21 -53.50 34.60
C ALA A 80 -53.10 -53.93 33.42
N LYS A 81 -54.15 -53.17 33.06
CA LYS A 81 -55.09 -53.52 31.96
C LYS A 81 -54.43 -53.25 30.60
N ASP A 82 -54.83 -54.05 29.61
CA ASP A 82 -54.31 -53.92 28.24
C ASP A 82 -54.53 -52.52 27.58
N VAL A 83 -55.58 -51.80 28.00
CA VAL A 83 -55.86 -50.43 27.52
C VAL A 83 -54.82 -49.40 27.99
N HIS A 84 -54.03 -49.70 28.99
CA HIS A 84 -53.02 -48.82 29.57
C HIS A 84 -51.57 -49.33 29.36
N LYS A 85 -51.32 -50.28 28.45
CA LYS A 85 -49.98 -50.87 28.17
C LYS A 85 -48.96 -49.84 27.76
N ASP A 86 -49.34 -48.78 27.06
CA ASP A 86 -48.46 -47.69 26.63
C ASP A 86 -47.79 -46.94 27.78
N LEU A 87 -48.31 -47.06 29.03
CA LEU A 87 -47.70 -46.48 30.24
C LEU A 87 -46.40 -47.21 30.69
N ASN A 88 -46.29 -48.51 30.36
CA ASN A 88 -45.15 -49.32 30.75
C ASN A 88 -44.03 -49.37 29.70
N GLU A 89 -44.33 -49.10 28.44
CA GLU A 89 -43.31 -49.18 27.36
C GLU A 89 -42.36 -47.94 27.31
N LYS A 90 -42.81 -46.79 27.83
CA LYS A 90 -42.07 -45.51 27.71
C LYS A 90 -41.48 -45.03 29.03
N SER A 91 -41.67 -45.74 30.15
CA SER A 91 -41.22 -45.29 31.47
C SER A 91 -39.92 -45.90 31.90
N PHE A 92 -38.94 -45.05 32.25
CA PHE A 92 -37.64 -45.48 32.82
C PHE A 92 -37.79 -45.84 34.30
N LEU A 93 -38.91 -45.52 34.97
CA LEU A 93 -39.24 -45.81 36.34
C LEU A 93 -40.60 -46.50 36.43
N PRO A 94 -40.82 -47.50 37.30
CA PRO A 94 -42.09 -48.19 37.42
C PRO A 94 -43.21 -47.20 37.80
N SER A 95 -44.35 -47.25 37.06
CA SER A 95 -45.54 -46.43 37.29
C SER A 95 -46.15 -46.79 38.64
N SER A 96 -46.19 -45.87 39.58
CA SER A 96 -46.87 -46.06 40.88
C SER A 96 -48.13 -45.22 40.93
N GLY A 97 -49.23 -45.71 41.54
CA GLY A 97 -50.52 -45.03 41.63
C GLY A 97 -50.54 -43.67 42.33
N ASN A 98 -49.39 -43.23 42.81
CA ASN A 98 -49.19 -41.93 43.45
C ASN A 98 -48.68 -40.82 42.49
N LEU A 99 -48.32 -41.14 41.24
CA LEU A 99 -47.91 -40.18 40.21
C LEU A 99 -49.02 -40.09 39.14
N PRO A 100 -49.23 -38.92 38.51
CA PRO A 100 -50.22 -38.82 37.44
C PRO A 100 -49.73 -39.63 36.24
N GLN A 101 -50.62 -40.48 35.70
CA GLN A 101 -50.35 -41.31 34.52
C GLN A 101 -50.67 -40.60 33.23
N TYR A 102 -51.74 -39.80 33.25
CA TYR A 102 -52.16 -39.01 32.07
C TYR A 102 -52.30 -37.54 32.42
N THR A 103 -52.02 -36.70 31.44
CA THR A 103 -52.29 -35.25 31.44
C THR A 103 -53.21 -34.92 30.25
N LEU A 104 -54.07 -33.98 30.43
CA LEU A 104 -55.06 -33.55 29.46
C LEU A 104 -55.24 -32.05 29.57
N ASP A 105 -55.19 -31.36 28.44
CA ASP A 105 -55.50 -29.93 28.33
C ASP A 105 -57.06 -29.79 28.15
N TYR A 106 -57.72 -29.14 29.08
CA TYR A 106 -59.17 -28.89 28.99
C TYR A 106 -59.46 -27.46 28.53
N GLY A 107 -60.55 -27.25 27.82
CA GLY A 107 -60.95 -25.94 27.34
C GLY A 107 -61.63 -25.09 28.41
N ASP A 108 -62.96 -25.12 28.48
CA ASP A 108 -63.75 -24.43 29.51
C ASP A 108 -63.85 -25.28 30.78
N LEU A 109 -63.53 -24.71 31.93
CA LEU A 109 -63.54 -25.41 33.20
C LEU A 109 -64.89 -25.87 33.60
N GLN A 110 -65.95 -25.05 33.38
CA GLN A 110 -67.33 -25.40 33.78
C GLN A 110 -67.93 -26.53 32.93
N ILE A 111 -67.60 -26.48 31.61
CA ILE A 111 -68.07 -27.54 30.69
C ILE A 111 -67.43 -28.87 31.08
N PHE A 112 -66.09 -28.84 31.23
CA PHE A 112 -65.29 -30.01 31.60
C PHE A 112 -65.69 -30.60 32.98
N GLN A 113 -65.93 -29.75 33.96
CA GLN A 113 -66.43 -30.18 35.28
C GLN A 113 -67.78 -30.77 35.21
N ASN A 114 -68.75 -30.22 34.46
CA ASN A 114 -70.06 -30.72 34.28
C ASN A 114 -70.08 -32.11 33.64
N GLU A 115 -69.33 -32.28 32.55
CA GLU A 115 -69.19 -33.57 31.82
C GLU A 115 -68.61 -34.66 32.76
N ILE A 116 -67.56 -34.38 33.48
CA ILE A 116 -67.01 -35.39 34.43
C ILE A 116 -67.99 -35.70 35.57
N THR A 117 -68.66 -34.69 36.08
CA THR A 117 -69.61 -34.86 37.17
C THR A 117 -70.87 -35.65 36.75
N GLU A 118 -71.29 -35.44 35.51
CA GLU A 118 -72.38 -36.17 34.87
C GLU A 118 -72.04 -37.66 34.73
N ILE A 119 -70.92 -37.98 34.14
CA ILE A 119 -70.42 -39.35 33.96
C ILE A 119 -70.23 -40.03 35.32
N LYS A 120 -69.69 -39.29 36.32
CA LYS A 120 -69.53 -39.81 37.69
C LYS A 120 -70.90 -40.19 38.32
N LYS A 121 -71.90 -39.37 38.15
CA LYS A 121 -73.28 -39.63 38.66
C LYS A 121 -73.99 -40.78 37.95
N GLU A 122 -73.85 -40.83 36.62
CA GLU A 122 -74.50 -41.89 35.79
C GLU A 122 -73.92 -43.25 36.10
N ASN A 123 -72.61 -43.39 36.39
CA ASN A 123 -71.98 -44.67 36.59
C ASN A 123 -71.60 -44.95 38.08
N ASN A 124 -72.10 -44.13 39.01
CA ASN A 124 -71.95 -44.27 40.50
C ASN A 124 -70.49 -44.48 40.90
N LEU A 125 -69.53 -43.63 40.34
CA LEU A 125 -68.10 -43.77 40.50
C LEU A 125 -67.55 -43.04 41.73
N ASP A 126 -66.57 -43.65 42.42
CA ASP A 126 -65.88 -43.08 43.58
C ASP A 126 -64.65 -42.19 43.23
N THR A 127 -64.61 -41.70 41.99
CA THR A 127 -63.45 -40.84 41.51
C THR A 127 -63.42 -39.52 42.27
N ILE A 128 -62.25 -39.17 42.84
CA ILE A 128 -62.01 -37.92 43.55
C ILE A 128 -61.62 -36.82 42.57
N ILE A 129 -62.34 -35.69 42.63
CA ILE A 129 -61.97 -34.50 41.85
C ILE A 129 -61.43 -33.45 42.82
N GLU A 130 -60.18 -33.02 42.59
CA GLU A 130 -59.57 -31.98 43.36
C GLU A 130 -59.14 -30.81 42.47
N PHE A 131 -59.09 -29.60 43.02
CA PHE A 131 -58.64 -28.40 42.36
C PHE A 131 -57.34 -27.92 42.98
N GLY A 132 -56.34 -27.64 42.17
CA GLY A 132 -55.05 -27.16 42.58
C GLY A 132 -54.57 -25.96 41.77
N LYS A 133 -53.57 -25.28 42.29
CA LYS A 133 -52.77 -24.28 41.55
C LYS A 133 -51.35 -24.70 41.60
N GLU A 134 -50.66 -24.74 40.52
CA GLU A 134 -49.24 -25.01 40.44
C GLU A 134 -48.48 -23.73 40.82
N SER A 135 -47.70 -23.75 41.89
CA SER A 135 -46.94 -22.62 42.42
C SER A 135 -45.46 -22.89 42.26
N THR A 136 -44.90 -22.59 41.08
CA THR A 136 -43.45 -22.76 40.80
C THR A 136 -42.72 -21.44 40.53
N ALA A 137 -43.42 -20.28 40.49
CA ALA A 137 -42.88 -19.02 40.02
C ALA A 137 -41.57 -18.53 40.68
N ILE A 138 -41.34 -18.82 41.94
CA ILE A 138 -40.13 -18.34 42.64
C ILE A 138 -38.94 -19.29 42.41
N LEU A 139 -39.17 -20.59 42.40
CA LEU A 139 -38.10 -21.57 42.16
C LEU A 139 -37.63 -21.54 40.71
N ASP A 140 -38.56 -21.39 39.75
CA ASP A 140 -38.29 -21.28 38.34
C ASP A 140 -37.56 -19.97 38.01
N PHE A 141 -37.93 -18.88 38.66
CA PHE A 141 -37.19 -17.59 38.52
C PHE A 141 -35.79 -17.69 39.09
N LEU A 142 -35.56 -18.32 40.23
CA LEU A 142 -34.21 -18.54 40.81
C LEU A 142 -33.40 -19.50 39.95
N LEU A 143 -33.99 -20.55 39.41
CA LEU A 143 -33.34 -21.49 38.51
C LEU A 143 -32.98 -20.84 37.18
N SER A 144 -33.80 -19.95 36.64
CA SER A 144 -33.55 -19.21 35.42
C SER A 144 -32.40 -18.18 35.55
N LEU A 145 -32.16 -17.66 36.76
CA LEU A 145 -31.04 -16.78 37.11
C LEU A 145 -29.72 -17.53 37.30
N LEU A 146 -29.75 -18.82 37.62
CA LEU A 146 -28.56 -19.62 37.91
C LEU A 146 -27.51 -19.64 36.79
N PRO A 147 -27.87 -19.79 35.50
CA PRO A 147 -26.89 -19.70 34.39
C PRO A 147 -26.23 -18.33 34.31
N PHE A 148 -26.96 -17.24 34.55
CA PHE A 148 -26.39 -15.88 34.55
C PHE A 148 -25.40 -15.68 35.70
N VAL A 149 -25.70 -16.19 36.90
CA VAL A 149 -24.81 -16.14 38.05
C VAL A 149 -23.54 -16.98 37.80
N LEU A 150 -23.68 -18.15 37.17
CA LEU A 150 -22.52 -18.97 36.76
C LEU A 150 -21.67 -18.30 35.71
N ILE A 151 -22.28 -17.69 34.68
CA ILE A 151 -21.54 -16.96 33.65
C ILE A 151 -20.79 -15.78 34.26
N ILE A 152 -21.41 -15.00 35.12
CA ILE A 152 -20.77 -13.89 35.84
C ILE A 152 -19.67 -14.39 36.75
N GLY A 153 -19.90 -15.47 37.49
CA GLY A 153 -18.88 -16.11 38.36
C GLY A 153 -17.66 -16.59 37.58
N ILE A 154 -17.90 -17.27 36.44
CA ILE A 154 -16.84 -17.70 35.53
C ILE A 154 -16.11 -16.50 34.93
N TRP A 155 -16.84 -15.44 34.55
CA TRP A 155 -16.26 -14.23 34.03
C TRP A 155 -15.39 -13.50 35.04
N ILE A 156 -15.84 -13.36 36.29
CA ILE A 156 -15.06 -12.80 37.40
C ILE A 156 -13.84 -13.68 37.71
N TYR A 157 -13.99 -15.00 37.72
CA TYR A 157 -12.89 -15.94 37.92
C TYR A 157 -11.84 -15.83 36.79
N LEU A 158 -12.27 -15.75 35.52
CA LEU A 158 -11.38 -15.53 34.39
C LEU A 158 -10.69 -14.16 34.47
N MET A 159 -11.41 -13.09 34.81
CA MET A 159 -10.82 -11.76 34.99
C MET A 159 -9.80 -11.76 36.15
N ARG A 160 -10.08 -12.38 37.29
CA ARG A 160 -9.09 -12.50 38.39
C ARG A 160 -7.88 -13.33 38.00
N ARG A 161 -8.05 -14.40 37.22
CA ARG A 161 -6.94 -15.21 36.70
C ARG A 161 -6.10 -14.48 35.66
N MET A 162 -6.71 -13.61 34.87
CA MET A 162 -6.02 -12.74 33.91
C MET A 162 -5.32 -11.54 34.57
N SER A 163 -5.82 -11.06 35.71
CA SER A 163 -5.26 -9.91 36.41
C SER A 163 -4.15 -10.24 37.43
N GLY A 164 -3.97 -11.53 37.79
CA GLY A 164 -3.12 -11.96 38.86
C GLY A 164 -1.87 -12.78 38.48
N GLY A 165 -1.25 -12.51 37.34
CA GLY A 165 -0.02 -13.20 36.94
C GLY A 165 0.82 -12.41 35.95
N GLY A 166 1.93 -11.87 36.38
CA GLY A 166 2.89 -11.15 35.55
C GLY A 166 3.34 -11.97 34.35
N GLY A 167 3.17 -11.42 33.14
CA GLY A 167 3.77 -11.92 31.91
C GLY A 167 2.76 -12.34 30.82
N GLY A 168 2.45 -11.44 29.87
CA GLY A 168 2.09 -11.79 28.49
C GLY A 168 0.79 -12.55 28.25
N GLY A 169 -0.38 -12.01 28.62
CA GLY A 169 -1.67 -12.59 28.24
C GLY A 169 -2.48 -11.65 27.34
N ALA A 170 -3.34 -12.22 26.49
CA ALA A 170 -4.13 -11.55 25.42
C ALA A 170 -4.88 -10.26 25.82
N GLY A 171 -5.09 -9.98 27.11
CA GLY A 171 -5.65 -8.70 27.59
C GLY A 171 -4.70 -7.52 27.47
N GLY A 172 -3.38 -7.74 27.47
CA GLY A 172 -2.38 -6.69 27.28
C GLY A 172 -2.33 -6.17 25.83
N GLN A 173 -2.79 -6.94 24.86
CA GLN A 173 -2.80 -6.52 23.47
C GLN A 173 -3.89 -5.49 23.18
N ILE A 174 -5.05 -5.54 23.85
CA ILE A 174 -6.14 -4.58 23.66
C ILE A 174 -5.74 -3.18 24.15
N PHE A 175 -4.97 -3.08 25.25
CA PHE A 175 -4.44 -1.81 25.77
C PHE A 175 -3.22 -1.29 25.02
N ASN A 176 -2.58 -2.14 24.17
CA ASN A 176 -1.44 -1.74 23.33
C ASN A 176 -1.84 -1.25 21.93
N ILE A 177 -3.11 -1.28 21.54
CA ILE A 177 -3.58 -0.84 20.21
C ILE A 177 -3.26 0.63 19.96
N GLY A 178 -3.24 1.46 20.99
CA GLY A 178 -2.92 2.89 20.89
C GLY A 178 -1.42 3.23 21.01
N LYS A 179 -0.53 2.25 21.22
CA LYS A 179 0.91 2.53 21.29
C LYS A 179 1.51 2.64 19.89
N SER A 180 2.45 3.57 19.76
CA SER A 180 3.21 3.73 18.54
C SER A 180 3.98 2.45 18.19
N LYS A 181 3.90 2.02 16.93
CA LYS A 181 4.71 0.95 16.36
C LYS A 181 6.01 1.49 15.75
N ALA A 182 6.42 2.71 16.15
CA ALA A 182 7.63 3.33 15.61
C ALA A 182 8.82 2.41 15.75
N LYS A 183 9.54 2.22 14.66
CA LYS A 183 10.82 1.53 14.67
C LYS A 183 11.84 2.50 15.26
N LEU A 184 12.34 2.19 16.44
CA LEU A 184 13.44 2.93 17.04
C LEU A 184 14.75 2.38 16.49
N PHE A 185 15.48 3.20 15.78
CA PHE A 185 16.87 2.94 15.42
C PHE A 185 17.75 3.60 16.48
N ASP A 186 18.25 2.77 17.41
CA ASP A 186 19.08 3.23 18.52
C ASP A 186 20.56 3.00 18.21
N GLU A 187 21.43 3.76 18.83
CA GLU A 187 22.88 3.84 18.63
C GLU A 187 23.62 2.49 18.72
N LYS A 188 22.97 1.47 19.34
CA LYS A 188 23.60 0.18 19.67
C LYS A 188 23.27 -0.96 18.71
N THR A 189 22.33 -0.82 17.79
CA THR A 189 21.72 -1.99 17.10
C THR A 189 21.80 -1.96 15.58
N ASP A 190 22.08 -0.82 14.92
CA ASP A 190 22.10 -0.75 13.45
C ASP A 190 23.37 -0.08 12.90
N THR A 191 23.85 -0.57 11.77
CA THR A 191 24.89 0.07 10.94
C THR A 191 24.47 1.51 10.66
N ARG A 192 25.22 2.47 11.21
CA ARG A 192 24.94 3.90 11.05
C ARG A 192 25.05 4.28 9.59
N THR A 193 23.95 4.61 8.98
CA THR A 193 23.92 5.26 7.67
C THR A 193 24.49 6.68 7.83
N SER A 194 25.47 7.06 7.01
CA SER A 194 26.09 8.38 6.99
C SER A 194 25.86 9.05 5.64
N PHE A 195 26.22 10.33 5.49
CA PHE A 195 26.16 11.01 4.20
C PHE A 195 27.06 10.37 3.14
N LYS A 196 28.09 9.61 3.53
CA LYS A 196 28.93 8.82 2.62
C LYS A 196 28.18 7.65 1.94
N ASP A 197 27.08 7.23 2.53
CA ASP A 197 26.22 6.16 1.99
C ASP A 197 25.11 6.72 1.09
N VAL A 198 24.95 8.05 1.06
CA VAL A 198 24.03 8.78 0.20
C VAL A 198 24.84 9.39 -0.94
N ALA A 199 24.77 8.79 -2.10
CA ALA A 199 25.40 9.32 -3.31
C ALA A 199 24.53 10.44 -3.91
N GLY A 200 25.15 11.46 -4.48
CA GLY A 200 24.47 12.62 -5.05
C GLY A 200 23.71 13.46 -4.00
N LEU A 201 22.66 14.15 -4.43
CA LEU A 201 21.79 14.98 -3.60
C LEU A 201 22.53 16.11 -2.87
N GLU A 202 23.54 16.72 -3.48
CA GLU A 202 24.41 17.67 -2.80
C GLU A 202 23.64 18.87 -2.26
N GLY A 203 22.73 19.45 -3.04
CA GLY A 203 21.87 20.54 -2.57
C GLY A 203 21.00 20.17 -1.38
N ALA A 204 20.37 18.98 -1.43
CA ALA A 204 19.57 18.50 -0.31
C ALA A 204 20.43 18.16 0.92
N LYS A 205 21.65 17.65 0.73
CA LYS A 205 22.62 17.41 1.83
C LYS A 205 23.01 18.71 2.51
N GLU A 206 23.35 19.75 1.76
CA GLU A 206 23.70 21.06 2.29
C GLU A 206 22.58 21.62 3.18
N GLU A 207 21.33 21.54 2.72
CA GLU A 207 20.17 21.99 3.51
C GLU A 207 19.95 21.17 4.80
N VAL A 208 20.17 19.84 4.76
CA VAL A 208 20.02 19.00 5.95
C VAL A 208 21.24 19.03 6.88
N GLU A 209 22.43 19.43 6.40
CA GLU A 209 23.61 19.64 7.24
C GLU A 209 23.39 20.73 8.28
N GLU A 210 22.63 21.77 7.95
CA GLU A 210 22.21 22.77 8.95
C GLU A 210 21.39 22.14 10.09
N ILE A 211 20.53 21.15 9.77
CA ILE A 211 19.74 20.40 10.75
C ILE A 211 20.67 19.56 11.64
N VAL A 212 21.67 18.92 11.04
CA VAL A 212 22.67 18.13 11.76
C VAL A 212 23.51 19.00 12.70
N ASP A 213 24.03 20.14 12.20
CA ASP A 213 24.83 21.07 13.01
C ASP A 213 24.01 21.63 14.17
N PHE A 214 22.74 21.94 13.90
CA PHE A 214 21.82 22.37 14.95
C PHE A 214 21.62 21.31 16.04
N LEU A 215 21.37 20.03 15.66
CA LEU A 215 21.17 18.95 16.64
C LEU A 215 22.45 18.68 17.46
N ARG A 216 23.62 18.90 16.86
CA ARG A 216 24.94 18.75 17.53
C ARG A 216 25.26 19.94 18.44
N ASN A 217 24.99 21.16 17.97
CA ASN A 217 25.43 22.42 18.59
C ASN A 217 24.28 23.42 18.71
N PRO A 218 23.20 23.13 19.48
CA PRO A 218 22.02 24.00 19.54
C PRO A 218 22.34 25.41 20.07
N ASP A 219 23.30 25.54 20.98
CA ASP A 219 23.66 26.82 21.62
C ASP A 219 24.25 27.84 20.63
N LYS A 220 24.90 27.39 19.57
CA LYS A 220 25.44 28.24 18.48
C LYS A 220 24.35 29.11 17.85
N TYR A 221 23.17 28.52 17.65
CA TYR A 221 22.04 29.18 16.97
C TYR A 221 21.16 29.98 17.95
N THR A 222 20.89 29.38 19.11
CA THR A 222 20.01 30.02 20.11
C THR A 222 20.64 31.26 20.75
N SER A 223 21.97 31.32 20.91
CA SER A 223 22.68 32.46 21.42
C SER A 223 22.58 33.72 20.53
N LEU A 224 22.36 33.53 19.23
CA LEU A 224 22.16 34.60 18.25
C LEU A 224 20.66 34.94 18.06
N GLY A 225 19.76 34.33 18.83
CA GLY A 225 18.32 34.54 18.71
C GLY A 225 17.67 33.76 17.56
N GLY A 226 18.40 32.85 16.90
CA GLY A 226 17.89 31.98 15.86
C GLY A 226 16.82 31.02 16.41
N LYS A 227 15.73 30.84 15.65
CA LYS A 227 14.71 29.85 15.97
C LYS A 227 14.98 28.58 15.19
N ILE A 228 14.93 27.47 15.90
CA ILE A 228 15.11 26.13 15.35
C ILE A 228 13.95 25.80 14.40
N PRO A 229 14.19 25.28 13.18
CA PRO A 229 13.14 24.69 12.38
C PRO A 229 12.55 23.47 13.12
N LYS A 230 11.26 23.47 13.38
CA LYS A 230 10.59 22.36 14.07
C LYS A 230 10.42 21.14 13.16
N GLY A 231 10.34 21.35 11.85
CA GLY A 231 10.20 20.30 10.87
C GLY A 231 10.68 20.68 9.49
N ALA A 232 11.12 19.67 8.73
CA ALA A 232 11.44 19.78 7.32
C ALA A 232 10.70 18.70 6.53
N LEU A 233 10.26 19.08 5.33
CA LEU A 233 9.54 18.20 4.41
C LEU A 233 10.44 17.86 3.22
N LEU A 234 10.75 16.57 3.06
CA LEU A 234 11.45 16.04 1.90
C LEU A 234 10.44 15.78 0.79
N VAL A 235 10.58 16.49 -0.32
CA VAL A 235 9.65 16.42 -1.46
C VAL A 235 10.40 15.90 -2.68
N GLY A 236 9.84 14.95 -3.42
CA GLY A 236 10.42 14.49 -4.68
C GLY A 236 9.85 13.17 -5.17
N PRO A 237 10.21 12.74 -6.38
CA PRO A 237 9.77 11.48 -6.96
C PRO A 237 10.07 10.25 -6.10
N PRO A 238 9.35 9.13 -6.27
CA PRO A 238 9.67 7.90 -5.56
C PRO A 238 11.05 7.38 -5.94
N GLY A 239 11.73 6.72 -5.00
CA GLY A 239 13.03 6.10 -5.25
C GLY A 239 14.23 7.05 -5.23
N THR A 240 14.06 8.35 -5.00
CA THR A 240 15.16 9.35 -4.98
C THR A 240 15.99 9.35 -3.69
N GLY A 241 15.67 8.50 -2.70
CA GLY A 241 16.49 8.35 -1.50
C GLY A 241 16.07 9.19 -0.28
N LYS A 242 14.86 9.77 -0.27
CA LYS A 242 14.33 10.59 0.85
C LYS A 242 14.45 9.91 2.21
N THR A 243 14.02 8.66 2.31
CA THR A 243 14.12 7.87 3.55
C THR A 243 15.57 7.58 3.93
N LEU A 244 16.45 7.35 2.94
CA LEU A 244 17.89 7.14 3.16
C LEU A 244 18.56 8.41 3.68
N LEU A 245 18.26 9.56 3.08
CA LEU A 245 18.74 10.87 3.51
C LEU A 245 18.32 11.17 4.95
N ALA A 246 17.05 10.95 5.31
CA ALA A 246 16.58 11.14 6.68
C ALA A 246 17.31 10.25 7.70
N LYS A 247 17.64 9.01 7.36
CA LYS A 247 18.46 8.12 8.19
C LYS A 247 19.90 8.62 8.31
N ALA A 248 20.47 9.13 7.21
CA ALA A 248 21.81 9.67 7.21
C ALA A 248 21.93 10.92 8.10
N VAL A 249 20.92 11.80 8.09
CA VAL A 249 20.84 12.96 9.01
C VAL A 249 20.92 12.51 10.47
N ALA A 250 20.14 11.49 10.84
CA ALA A 250 20.16 10.97 12.21
C ALA A 250 21.50 10.31 12.58
N GLY A 251 22.08 9.56 11.65
CA GLY A 251 23.39 8.92 11.82
C GLY A 251 24.53 9.95 11.97
N GLU A 252 24.50 11.02 11.16
CA GLU A 252 25.47 12.12 11.27
C GLU A 252 25.27 12.91 12.57
N ALA A 253 24.02 13.24 12.93
CA ALA A 253 23.72 13.93 14.17
C ALA A 253 23.97 13.07 15.43
N LYS A 254 24.07 11.75 15.27
CA LYS A 254 24.19 10.75 16.37
C LYS A 254 23.04 10.83 17.37
N VAL A 255 21.84 11.02 16.88
CA VAL A 255 20.62 11.09 17.69
C VAL A 255 19.68 9.91 17.42
N PRO A 256 18.80 9.54 18.37
CA PRO A 256 17.76 8.55 18.17
C PRO A 256 16.85 8.91 16.99
N PHE A 257 16.50 7.90 16.18
CA PHE A 257 15.66 8.03 15.00
C PHE A 257 14.40 7.21 15.14
N PHE A 258 13.25 7.87 15.17
CA PHE A 258 11.93 7.26 15.27
C PHE A 258 11.28 7.28 13.89
N SER A 259 11.14 6.13 13.23
CA SER A 259 10.57 6.04 11.89
C SER A 259 9.19 5.40 11.90
N LEU A 260 8.24 6.06 11.24
CA LEU A 260 6.89 5.56 10.97
C LEU A 260 6.46 5.91 9.55
N SER A 261 5.56 5.10 8.96
CA SER A 261 4.84 5.48 7.74
C SER A 261 3.56 6.24 8.09
N GLY A 262 3.18 7.23 7.28
CA GLY A 262 1.89 7.90 7.39
C GLY A 262 0.71 6.92 7.39
N SER A 263 0.82 5.82 6.66
CA SER A 263 -0.17 4.75 6.63
C SER A 263 -0.34 4.03 7.98
N ASP A 264 0.69 3.97 8.83
CA ASP A 264 0.62 3.35 10.16
C ASP A 264 -0.29 4.10 11.14
N PHE A 265 -0.62 5.35 10.83
CA PHE A 265 -1.55 6.16 11.61
C PHE A 265 -3.01 5.98 11.18
N VAL A 266 -3.23 5.43 9.97
CA VAL A 266 -4.59 5.23 9.43
C VAL A 266 -5.11 3.88 9.92
N GLU A 267 -6.07 3.92 10.86
CA GLU A 267 -6.73 2.73 11.42
C GLU A 267 -8.24 2.89 11.30
N MET A 268 -8.96 1.76 11.40
CA MET A 268 -10.43 1.76 11.36
C MET A 268 -11.09 2.21 12.68
N PHE A 269 -10.32 2.22 13.77
CA PHE A 269 -10.84 2.57 15.09
C PHE A 269 -10.58 4.03 15.43
N VAL A 270 -11.64 4.75 15.78
CA VAL A 270 -11.59 6.19 16.09
C VAL A 270 -10.65 6.48 17.27
N GLY A 271 -9.76 7.45 17.08
CA GLY A 271 -8.84 7.93 18.11
C GLY A 271 -7.53 7.16 18.26
N VAL A 272 -7.36 6.02 17.55
CA VAL A 272 -6.13 5.21 17.62
C VAL A 272 -4.97 5.93 16.94
N GLY A 273 -5.18 6.52 15.77
CA GLY A 273 -4.17 7.31 15.06
C GLY A 273 -3.67 8.49 15.90
N ALA A 274 -4.57 9.27 16.46
CA ALA A 274 -4.23 10.39 17.35
C ALA A 274 -3.49 9.93 18.62
N SER A 275 -3.83 8.76 19.17
CA SER A 275 -3.12 8.19 20.32
C SER A 275 -1.69 7.78 19.96
N ARG A 276 -1.47 7.19 18.77
CA ARG A 276 -0.13 6.84 18.28
C ARG A 276 0.74 8.07 18.05
N VAL A 277 0.18 9.16 17.53
CA VAL A 277 0.89 10.43 17.38
C VAL A 277 1.38 10.92 18.74
N ARG A 278 0.49 10.99 19.74
CA ARG A 278 0.86 11.43 21.10
C ARG A 278 1.96 10.55 21.71
N ASP A 279 1.85 9.24 21.58
CA ASP A 279 2.82 8.30 22.13
C ASP A 279 4.19 8.44 21.44
N LEU A 280 4.23 8.57 20.10
CA LEU A 280 5.44 8.82 19.32
C LEU A 280 6.16 10.10 19.78
N PHE A 281 5.43 11.20 19.87
CA PHE A 281 5.99 12.49 20.28
C PHE A 281 6.48 12.49 21.74
N LYS A 282 5.76 11.77 22.62
CA LYS A 282 6.20 11.55 23.99
C LYS A 282 7.51 10.76 24.05
N GLN A 283 7.61 9.64 23.33
CA GLN A 283 8.83 8.84 23.28
C GLN A 283 10.03 9.61 22.74
N ALA A 284 9.83 10.45 21.71
CA ALA A 284 10.88 11.29 21.15
C ALA A 284 11.31 12.39 22.15
N LYS A 285 10.36 13.02 22.86
CA LYS A 285 10.67 13.98 23.92
C LYS A 285 11.47 13.36 25.07
N ASP A 286 11.12 12.15 25.47
CA ASP A 286 11.81 11.42 26.54
C ASP A 286 13.26 11.04 26.16
N LYS A 287 13.56 10.98 24.87
CA LYS A 287 14.90 10.66 24.32
C LYS A 287 15.55 11.82 23.58
N SER A 288 15.14 13.06 23.84
CA SER A 288 15.73 14.27 23.22
C SER A 288 17.24 14.39 23.54
N PRO A 289 18.11 14.82 22.56
CA PRO A 289 17.76 15.20 21.20
C PRO A 289 17.38 14.01 20.32
N ALA A 290 16.39 14.13 19.44
CA ALA A 290 15.86 13.04 18.62
C ALA A 290 15.27 13.54 17.31
N ILE A 291 15.18 12.65 16.32
CA ILE A 291 14.50 12.88 15.04
C ILE A 291 13.28 11.97 14.96
N ILE A 292 12.12 12.55 14.63
CA ILE A 292 10.91 11.83 14.21
C ILE A 292 10.88 11.88 12.68
N PHE A 293 10.77 10.73 12.03
CA PHE A 293 10.61 10.64 10.59
C PHE A 293 9.26 10.01 10.22
N ILE A 294 8.48 10.73 9.41
CA ILE A 294 7.17 10.29 8.92
C ILE A 294 7.27 10.14 7.40
N ASP A 295 7.33 8.90 6.94
CA ASP A 295 7.31 8.61 5.50
C ASP A 295 5.88 8.64 4.97
N GLU A 296 5.70 9.00 3.69
CA GLU A 296 4.38 9.07 3.03
C GLU A 296 3.37 9.90 3.83
N ILE A 297 3.76 11.10 4.26
CA ILE A 297 2.91 11.95 5.10
C ILE A 297 1.58 12.31 4.43
N ASP A 298 1.51 12.25 3.11
CA ASP A 298 0.29 12.48 2.33
C ASP A 298 -0.83 11.46 2.64
N ALA A 299 -0.51 10.32 3.25
CA ALA A 299 -1.52 9.38 3.74
C ALA A 299 -2.44 9.99 4.80
N ILE A 300 -1.91 10.88 5.65
CA ILE A 300 -2.67 11.58 6.70
C ILE A 300 -2.83 13.08 6.44
N GLY A 301 -1.89 13.67 5.70
CA GLY A 301 -1.76 15.11 5.50
C GLY A 301 -2.53 15.69 4.31
N ARG A 302 -3.38 14.93 3.64
CA ARG A 302 -4.10 15.39 2.44
C ARG A 302 -5.09 16.49 2.78
N ALA A 303 -5.14 17.54 1.93
CA ALA A 303 -6.09 18.64 2.04
C ALA A 303 -7.54 18.15 1.97
N ARG A 304 -8.44 18.85 2.66
CA ARG A 304 -9.87 18.52 2.72
C ARG A 304 -10.51 18.58 1.35
N GLY A 305 -10.98 17.45 0.85
CA GLY A 305 -11.77 17.39 -0.39
C GLY A 305 -13.22 17.81 -0.14
N LYS A 306 -13.85 18.47 -1.12
CA LYS A 306 -15.29 18.89 -1.05
C LYS A 306 -16.27 17.71 -1.08
N ASN A 307 -15.84 16.47 -1.25
CA ASN A 307 -16.71 15.28 -1.32
C ASN A 307 -16.81 14.60 0.05
N ASN A 308 -17.80 15.00 0.82
CA ASN A 308 -18.18 14.48 2.14
C ASN A 308 -18.95 13.15 2.05
N PHE A 309 -18.36 12.08 1.54
CA PHE A 309 -19.03 10.78 1.56
C PHE A 309 -18.10 9.64 1.99
N THR A 310 -17.64 9.67 3.25
CA THR A 310 -17.32 8.40 3.97
C THR A 310 -16.66 8.71 5.32
N GLY A 311 -17.09 8.09 6.40
CA GLY A 311 -16.57 8.24 7.77
C GLY A 311 -15.08 7.89 7.99
N SER A 312 -14.36 7.45 6.95
CA SER A 312 -12.90 7.25 7.01
C SER A 312 -12.09 8.56 6.92
N ASN A 313 -12.72 9.69 6.52
CA ASN A 313 -12.04 10.98 6.47
C ASN A 313 -11.91 11.62 7.85
N ASP A 314 -12.86 11.37 8.76
CA ASP A 314 -12.87 11.98 10.10
C ASP A 314 -11.69 11.51 10.95
N GLU A 315 -11.29 10.23 10.82
CA GLU A 315 -10.15 9.70 11.57
C GLU A 315 -8.81 10.26 11.09
N ARG A 316 -8.65 10.44 9.78
CA ARG A 316 -7.46 11.09 9.21
C ARG A 316 -7.35 12.55 9.67
N GLU A 317 -8.45 13.29 9.65
CA GLU A 317 -8.48 14.67 10.15
C GLU A 317 -8.14 14.75 11.63
N ASN A 318 -8.67 13.86 12.46
CA ASN A 318 -8.35 13.79 13.88
C ASN A 318 -6.86 13.52 14.11
N THR A 319 -6.29 12.60 13.34
CA THR A 319 -4.86 12.26 13.40
C THR A 319 -4.00 13.44 12.93
N LEU A 320 -4.38 14.10 11.82
CA LEU A 320 -3.70 15.29 11.32
C LEU A 320 -3.75 16.42 12.35
N ASN A 321 -4.91 16.73 12.91
CA ASN A 321 -5.07 17.76 13.92
C ASN A 321 -4.25 17.48 15.17
N GLN A 322 -4.15 16.19 15.57
CA GLN A 322 -3.28 15.80 16.68
C GLN A 322 -1.79 16.01 16.34
N LEU A 323 -1.37 15.65 15.11
CA LEU A 323 0.00 15.91 14.64
C LEU A 323 0.34 17.40 14.69
N LEU A 324 -0.53 18.25 14.16
CA LEU A 324 -0.38 19.70 14.19
C LEU A 324 -0.28 20.22 15.62
N THR A 325 -1.13 19.71 16.52
CA THR A 325 -1.14 20.08 17.94
C THR A 325 0.17 19.69 18.65
N GLU A 326 0.69 18.49 18.38
CA GLU A 326 1.96 18.05 18.96
C GLU A 326 3.14 18.88 18.44
N MET A 327 3.16 19.22 17.14
CA MET A 327 4.18 20.09 16.55
C MET A 327 4.10 21.53 17.11
N ASP A 328 2.91 22.08 17.27
CA ASP A 328 2.72 23.40 17.87
C ASP A 328 3.10 23.39 19.36
N GLY A 329 2.82 22.30 20.06
CA GLY A 329 3.13 22.07 21.48
C GLY A 329 4.61 21.83 21.79
N PHE A 330 5.49 21.78 20.78
CA PHE A 330 6.94 21.83 21.02
C PHE A 330 7.31 23.23 21.54
N GLY A 331 7.69 23.29 22.82
CA GLY A 331 8.30 24.48 23.39
C GLY A 331 9.62 24.81 22.68
N THR A 332 10.12 26.01 22.84
CA THR A 332 11.36 26.49 22.23
C THR A 332 12.61 25.70 22.67
N ASN A 333 12.50 24.84 23.67
CA ASN A 333 13.63 24.10 24.29
C ASN A 333 13.58 22.58 24.06
N THR A 334 12.72 22.06 23.21
CA THR A 334 12.74 20.62 22.87
C THR A 334 13.60 20.39 21.63
N ASN A 335 14.77 19.75 21.80
CA ASN A 335 15.68 19.40 20.69
C ASN A 335 15.15 18.17 19.90
N VAL A 336 13.89 18.22 19.45
CA VAL A 336 13.27 17.21 18.60
C VAL A 336 12.88 17.85 17.29
N ILE A 337 13.34 17.25 16.18
CA ILE A 337 13.03 17.69 14.82
C ILE A 337 12.14 16.66 14.14
N VAL A 338 11.11 17.10 13.43
CA VAL A 338 10.23 16.25 12.65
C VAL A 338 10.65 16.32 11.17
N LEU A 339 11.13 15.24 10.60
CA LEU A 339 11.31 15.10 9.16
C LEU A 339 10.13 14.35 8.58
N ALA A 340 9.57 14.84 7.49
CA ALA A 340 8.54 14.11 6.76
C ALA A 340 8.95 13.95 5.30
N ALA A 341 8.47 12.89 4.65
CA ALA A 341 8.69 12.67 3.23
C ALA A 341 7.35 12.48 2.49
N THR A 342 7.29 13.01 1.28
CA THR A 342 6.15 12.82 0.37
C THR A 342 6.60 12.80 -1.07
N ASN A 343 5.86 12.08 -1.90
CA ASN A 343 6.00 12.13 -3.36
C ASN A 343 5.03 13.16 -3.97
N ARG A 344 4.12 13.71 -3.15
CA ARG A 344 3.01 14.55 -3.61
C ARG A 344 2.76 15.72 -2.67
N ALA A 345 3.62 16.72 -2.75
CA ALA A 345 3.44 17.94 -1.95
C ALA A 345 2.17 18.73 -2.35
N ASP A 346 1.73 18.59 -3.60
CA ASP A 346 0.53 19.21 -4.18
C ASP A 346 -0.77 18.89 -3.43
N VAL A 347 -0.86 17.69 -2.86
CA VAL A 347 -2.08 17.23 -2.17
C VAL A 347 -2.10 17.55 -0.67
N LEU A 348 -1.01 18.07 -0.11
CA LEU A 348 -0.90 18.31 1.32
C LEU A 348 -1.74 19.52 1.78
N ASP A 349 -2.28 19.41 3.00
CA ASP A 349 -2.96 20.52 3.65
C ASP A 349 -1.97 21.66 3.92
N LYS A 350 -2.33 22.87 3.50
CA LYS A 350 -1.54 24.09 3.69
C LYS A 350 -1.23 24.39 5.16
N ALA A 351 -2.01 23.85 6.09
CA ALA A 351 -1.75 23.98 7.52
C ALA A 351 -0.46 23.28 7.96
N LEU A 352 -0.04 22.22 7.27
CA LEU A 352 1.24 21.54 7.55
C LEU A 352 2.44 22.42 7.20
N MET A 353 2.30 23.27 6.18
CA MET A 353 3.37 24.09 5.59
C MET A 353 3.53 25.47 6.29
N ARG A 354 2.82 25.70 7.39
CA ARG A 354 2.92 26.98 8.13
C ARG A 354 4.18 27.01 8.99
N ALA A 355 4.69 28.23 9.22
CA ALA A 355 5.81 28.47 10.11
C ALA A 355 5.60 27.82 11.49
N GLY A 356 6.63 27.15 11.99
CA GLY A 356 6.57 26.38 13.24
C GLY A 356 6.09 24.92 13.08
N ARG A 357 5.89 24.45 11.85
CA ARG A 357 5.58 23.06 11.49
C ARG A 357 6.58 22.56 10.47
N PHE A 358 6.18 22.26 9.23
CA PHE A 358 7.11 21.97 8.13
C PHE A 358 7.41 23.26 7.38
N ASP A 359 8.21 24.11 7.97
CA ASP A 359 8.55 25.43 7.45
C ASP A 359 9.68 25.39 6.41
N ARG A 360 10.40 24.28 6.31
CA ARG A 360 11.37 24.03 5.25
C ARG A 360 10.91 22.92 4.32
N GLN A 361 11.01 23.14 3.01
CA GLN A 361 10.79 22.17 1.97
C GLN A 361 12.12 21.90 1.29
N ILE A 362 12.56 20.66 1.37
CA ILE A 362 13.84 20.20 0.77
C ILE A 362 13.47 19.34 -0.43
N TYR A 363 13.87 19.78 -1.60
CA TYR A 363 13.59 19.06 -2.83
C TYR A 363 14.64 17.99 -3.07
N VAL A 364 14.17 16.77 -3.32
CA VAL A 364 14.98 15.58 -3.60
C VAL A 364 14.61 15.09 -5.00
N ASP A 365 15.22 15.72 -6.00
CA ASP A 365 14.92 15.48 -7.40
C ASP A 365 15.51 14.15 -7.93
N LEU A 366 15.22 13.82 -9.17
CA LEU A 366 15.89 12.73 -9.86
C LEU A 366 17.36 13.08 -10.07
N PRO A 367 18.27 12.08 -9.93
CA PRO A 367 19.69 12.35 -10.02
C PRO A 367 20.12 12.71 -11.45
N ASP A 368 21.01 13.68 -11.57
CA ASP A 368 21.68 14.02 -12.80
C ASP A 368 22.69 12.94 -13.22
N ILE A 369 23.37 13.12 -14.35
CA ILE A 369 24.33 12.13 -14.86
C ILE A 369 25.51 11.90 -13.91
N ARG A 370 25.98 12.94 -13.19
CA ARG A 370 27.10 12.84 -12.26
C ARG A 370 26.65 12.10 -11.00
N GLU A 371 25.52 12.47 -10.46
CA GLU A 371 24.91 11.82 -9.31
C GLU A 371 24.57 10.36 -9.59
N ARG A 372 24.07 10.03 -10.80
CA ARG A 372 23.84 8.62 -11.19
C ARG A 372 25.13 7.82 -11.22
N LYS A 373 26.23 8.40 -11.68
CA LYS A 373 27.55 7.76 -11.63
C LYS A 373 27.94 7.42 -10.19
N GLU A 374 27.82 8.36 -9.27
CA GLU A 374 28.09 8.14 -7.83
C GLU A 374 27.18 7.08 -7.23
N ILE A 375 25.87 7.07 -7.60
CA ILE A 375 24.92 6.05 -7.16
C ILE A 375 25.36 4.67 -7.66
N PHE A 376 25.80 4.54 -8.91
CA PHE A 376 26.38 3.30 -9.42
C PHE A 376 27.61 2.88 -8.60
N GLU A 377 28.51 3.79 -8.25
CA GLU A 377 29.70 3.48 -7.41
C GLU A 377 29.29 2.86 -6.07
N VAL A 378 28.25 3.39 -5.42
CA VAL A 378 27.76 2.83 -4.15
C VAL A 378 27.15 1.45 -4.33
N HIS A 379 26.28 1.27 -5.33
CA HIS A 379 25.58 0.00 -5.53
C HIS A 379 26.43 -1.09 -6.16
N LEU A 380 27.55 -0.75 -6.78
CA LEU A 380 28.51 -1.73 -7.31
C LEU A 380 29.46 -2.29 -6.27
N ARG A 381 29.64 -1.65 -5.12
CA ARG A 381 30.56 -2.13 -4.05
C ARG A 381 30.40 -3.60 -3.68
N PRO A 382 29.17 -4.16 -3.55
CA PRO A 382 28.96 -5.56 -3.23
C PRO A 382 29.05 -6.50 -4.43
N ILE A 383 29.14 -5.99 -5.68
CA ILE A 383 29.04 -6.77 -6.92
C ILE A 383 30.43 -7.09 -7.47
N LYS A 384 30.64 -8.35 -7.83
CA LYS A 384 31.89 -8.77 -8.51
C LYS A 384 31.77 -8.49 -10.00
N THR A 385 32.56 -7.57 -10.52
CA THR A 385 32.61 -7.23 -11.94
C THR A 385 33.77 -7.94 -12.64
N SER A 386 33.58 -8.28 -13.91
CA SER A 386 34.61 -8.98 -14.72
C SER A 386 35.72 -8.04 -15.21
N GLU A 387 35.44 -6.78 -15.35
CA GLU A 387 36.30 -5.70 -15.88
C GLU A 387 36.02 -4.39 -15.16
N ALA A 388 36.88 -3.43 -15.33
CA ALA A 388 36.60 -2.05 -14.91
C ALA A 388 35.42 -1.52 -15.75
N LEU A 389 34.28 -1.29 -15.11
CA LEU A 389 33.10 -0.76 -15.76
C LEU A 389 33.26 0.75 -15.99
N ASP A 390 32.90 1.19 -17.17
CA ASP A 390 32.72 2.61 -17.45
C ASP A 390 31.41 3.09 -16.83
N LEU A 391 31.50 3.70 -15.64
CA LEU A 391 30.35 4.17 -14.87
C LEU A 391 29.67 5.34 -15.53
N GLU A 392 30.41 6.17 -16.23
CA GLU A 392 29.86 7.29 -16.99
C GLU A 392 28.99 6.79 -18.14
N PHE A 393 29.44 5.75 -18.83
CA PHE A 393 28.63 5.08 -19.84
C PHE A 393 27.35 4.50 -19.24
N LEU A 394 27.40 3.82 -18.10
CA LEU A 394 26.19 3.28 -17.43
C LEU A 394 25.24 4.40 -17.00
N ALA A 395 25.77 5.50 -16.45
CA ALA A 395 24.97 6.67 -16.08
C ALA A 395 24.27 7.30 -17.29
N ARG A 396 24.97 7.36 -18.44
CA ARG A 396 24.38 7.81 -19.72
C ARG A 396 23.26 6.87 -20.22
N GLN A 397 23.37 5.56 -19.97
CA GLN A 397 22.36 4.57 -20.38
C GLN A 397 21.09 4.57 -19.51
N THR A 398 21.06 5.31 -18.40
CA THR A 398 19.96 5.33 -17.43
C THR A 398 19.40 6.74 -17.18
N PRO A 399 19.04 7.51 -18.24
CA PRO A 399 18.46 8.83 -18.06
C PRO A 399 17.11 8.75 -17.35
N GLY A 400 16.88 9.66 -16.39
CA GLY A 400 15.63 9.72 -15.63
C GLY A 400 15.44 8.59 -14.61
N PHE A 401 16.46 7.74 -14.39
CA PHE A 401 16.37 6.70 -13.36
C PHE A 401 16.60 7.31 -11.98
N SER A 402 15.80 6.87 -11.03
CA SER A 402 16.00 7.16 -9.61
C SER A 402 17.11 6.29 -9.01
N GLY A 403 17.57 6.62 -7.81
CA GLY A 403 18.51 5.78 -7.08
C GLY A 403 18.04 4.34 -6.86
N ALA A 404 16.74 4.15 -6.64
CA ALA A 404 16.14 2.82 -6.52
C ALA A 404 16.15 2.05 -7.85
N ASP A 405 15.94 2.73 -8.98
CA ASP A 405 16.01 2.08 -10.30
C ASP A 405 17.44 1.64 -10.60
N ILE A 406 18.43 2.46 -10.27
CA ILE A 406 19.87 2.11 -10.44
C ILE A 406 20.24 0.92 -9.55
N ALA A 407 19.80 0.90 -8.30
CA ALA A 407 19.97 -0.24 -7.42
C ALA A 407 19.36 -1.52 -8.01
N ASN A 408 18.18 -1.40 -8.60
CA ASN A 408 17.51 -2.51 -9.29
C ASN A 408 18.28 -2.95 -10.54
N VAL A 409 18.84 -2.03 -11.33
CA VAL A 409 19.73 -2.37 -12.48
C VAL A 409 20.93 -3.18 -11.99
N CYS A 410 21.59 -2.76 -10.94
CA CYS A 410 22.74 -3.46 -10.38
C CYS A 410 22.38 -4.87 -9.90
N ASN A 411 21.27 -5.01 -9.20
CA ASN A 411 20.77 -6.31 -8.76
C ASN A 411 20.36 -7.21 -9.94
N GLU A 412 19.65 -6.68 -10.93
CA GLU A 412 19.20 -7.43 -12.09
C GLU A 412 20.36 -7.89 -12.97
N ALA A 413 21.39 -7.07 -13.13
CA ALA A 413 22.62 -7.43 -13.84
C ALA A 413 23.33 -8.63 -13.16
N ALA A 414 23.38 -8.63 -11.82
CA ALA A 414 23.93 -9.74 -11.06
C ALA A 414 23.08 -11.03 -11.25
N LEU A 415 21.74 -10.90 -11.25
CA LEU A 415 20.83 -12.03 -11.50
C LEU A 415 20.94 -12.57 -12.93
N ILE A 416 21.17 -11.68 -13.92
CA ILE A 416 21.39 -12.09 -15.33
C ILE A 416 22.72 -12.85 -15.45
N ALA A 417 23.78 -12.35 -14.85
CA ALA A 417 25.09 -13.01 -14.85
C ALA A 417 25.02 -14.38 -14.16
N ALA A 418 24.32 -14.48 -13.03
CA ALA A 418 24.11 -15.75 -12.33
C ALA A 418 23.33 -16.76 -13.18
N ARG A 419 22.26 -16.35 -13.88
CA ARG A 419 21.52 -17.20 -14.83
C ARG A 419 22.35 -17.70 -16.00
N LYS A 420 23.34 -16.91 -16.43
CA LYS A 420 24.30 -17.28 -17.47
C LYS A 420 25.51 -18.06 -16.91
N GLU A 421 25.47 -18.48 -15.64
CA GLU A 421 26.53 -19.22 -14.92
C GLU A 421 27.89 -18.52 -14.94
N LYS A 422 27.90 -17.16 -15.04
CA LYS A 422 29.10 -16.35 -15.01
C LYS A 422 29.61 -16.18 -13.56
N LYS A 423 30.94 -16.04 -13.40
CA LYS A 423 31.57 -15.79 -12.10
C LYS A 423 31.64 -14.32 -11.73
N ALA A 424 31.40 -13.43 -12.68
CA ALA A 424 31.45 -11.97 -12.53
C ALA A 424 30.49 -11.30 -13.52
N VAL A 425 30.00 -10.13 -13.17
CA VAL A 425 29.08 -9.34 -13.98
C VAL A 425 29.84 -8.53 -15.03
N SER A 426 29.44 -8.63 -16.29
CA SER A 426 30.05 -7.90 -17.42
C SER A 426 29.19 -6.67 -17.81
N LYS A 427 29.78 -5.75 -18.58
CA LYS A 427 29.07 -4.60 -19.17
C LYS A 427 27.79 -5.02 -19.89
N GLN A 428 27.83 -6.14 -20.65
CA GLN A 428 26.67 -6.63 -21.37
C GLN A 428 25.52 -7.03 -20.43
N ASP A 429 25.81 -7.58 -19.24
CA ASP A 429 24.77 -7.96 -18.28
C ASP A 429 24.05 -6.74 -17.70
N PHE A 430 24.75 -5.59 -17.56
CA PHE A 430 24.14 -4.31 -17.20
C PHE A 430 23.23 -3.78 -18.31
N LEU A 431 23.67 -3.84 -19.56
CA LEU A 431 22.82 -3.44 -20.70
C LEU A 431 21.56 -4.30 -20.79
N ASP A 432 21.71 -5.62 -20.62
CA ASP A 432 20.58 -6.55 -20.59
C ASP A 432 19.64 -6.26 -19.42
N ALA A 433 20.17 -5.81 -18.28
CA ALA A 433 19.38 -5.42 -17.10
C ALA A 433 18.59 -4.13 -17.35
N VAL A 434 19.20 -3.11 -17.93
CA VAL A 434 18.52 -1.88 -18.33
C VAL A 434 17.38 -2.20 -19.31
N ASP A 435 17.67 -3.02 -20.32
CA ASP A 435 16.67 -3.49 -21.28
C ASP A 435 15.48 -4.18 -20.62
N ARG A 436 15.78 -5.02 -19.63
CA ARG A 436 14.75 -5.77 -18.92
C ARG A 436 13.89 -4.89 -18.02
N ILE A 437 14.49 -3.88 -17.40
CA ILE A 437 13.77 -2.95 -16.51
C ILE A 437 12.87 -2.02 -17.32
N VAL A 438 13.38 -1.48 -18.42
CA VAL A 438 12.62 -0.52 -19.24
C VAL A 438 11.64 -1.23 -20.17
N GLY A 439 12.08 -2.27 -20.89
CA GLY A 439 11.28 -2.97 -21.89
C GLY A 439 10.53 -4.22 -21.39
N GLY A 440 10.89 -4.73 -20.21
CA GLY A 440 10.37 -5.98 -19.66
C GLY A 440 11.10 -7.23 -20.20
N LEU A 441 10.57 -8.41 -19.84
CA LEU A 441 11.11 -9.68 -20.28
C LEU A 441 10.92 -9.91 -21.79
N GLU A 442 11.94 -10.46 -22.43
CA GLU A 442 11.88 -10.93 -23.81
C GLU A 442 10.85 -12.07 -23.94
N LYS A 443 9.91 -11.94 -24.88
CA LYS A 443 8.86 -12.92 -25.15
C LYS A 443 9.28 -13.87 -26.26
N LYS A 444 10.04 -14.91 -25.94
CA LYS A 444 10.51 -15.92 -26.89
C LYS A 444 9.39 -16.76 -27.53
N ASN A 445 8.23 -16.81 -26.90
CA ASN A 445 7.11 -17.66 -27.33
C ASN A 445 6.02 -16.91 -28.10
N LYS A 446 6.24 -15.64 -28.48
CA LYS A 446 5.25 -14.87 -29.25
C LYS A 446 5.38 -15.29 -30.71
N ILE A 447 4.32 -15.89 -31.24
CA ILE A 447 4.25 -16.22 -32.67
C ILE A 447 3.95 -14.92 -33.42
N ILE A 448 4.93 -14.45 -34.17
CA ILE A 448 4.81 -13.28 -35.06
C ILE A 448 4.88 -13.80 -36.50
N THR A 449 3.90 -13.46 -37.32
CA THR A 449 3.93 -13.83 -38.73
C THR A 449 5.04 -13.07 -39.47
N PRO A 450 5.60 -13.63 -40.56
CA PRO A 450 6.64 -12.94 -41.35
C PRO A 450 6.23 -11.53 -41.79
N GLY A 451 4.96 -11.35 -42.19
CA GLY A 451 4.46 -10.03 -42.60
C GLY A 451 4.33 -9.03 -41.44
N GLU A 452 3.96 -9.50 -40.23
CA GLU A 452 3.98 -8.67 -39.04
C GLU A 452 5.40 -8.30 -38.63
N LYS A 453 6.36 -9.24 -38.70
CA LYS A 453 7.77 -8.98 -38.40
C LYS A 453 8.35 -7.91 -39.35
N GLU A 454 8.00 -8.00 -40.63
CA GLU A 454 8.37 -6.99 -41.61
C GLU A 454 7.77 -5.63 -41.29
N THR A 455 6.47 -5.56 -40.97
CA THR A 455 5.81 -4.32 -40.56
C THR A 455 6.47 -3.68 -39.34
N ILE A 456 6.80 -4.48 -38.31
CA ILE A 456 7.51 -4.04 -37.13
C ILE A 456 8.89 -3.50 -37.48
N ALA A 457 9.64 -4.19 -38.35
CA ALA A 457 10.98 -3.78 -38.74
C ALA A 457 10.96 -2.41 -39.44
N TYR A 458 10.03 -2.19 -40.36
CA TYR A 458 9.87 -0.88 -41.00
C TYR A 458 9.35 0.21 -40.05
N HIS A 459 8.50 -0.15 -39.10
CA HIS A 459 8.03 0.77 -38.06
C HIS A 459 9.20 1.29 -37.21
N GLU A 460 9.97 0.38 -36.64
CA GLU A 460 11.14 0.75 -35.81
C GLU A 460 12.25 1.45 -36.63
N ALA A 461 12.46 0.98 -37.86
CA ALA A 461 13.35 1.69 -38.78
C ALA A 461 12.89 3.10 -39.11
N GLY A 462 11.56 3.33 -39.18
CA GLY A 462 10.96 4.63 -39.37
C GLY A 462 11.29 5.60 -38.23
N HIS A 463 11.11 5.19 -37.02
CA HIS A 463 11.51 5.96 -35.85
C HIS A 463 12.99 6.30 -35.88
N ALA A 464 13.82 5.30 -36.13
CA ALA A 464 15.28 5.45 -36.15
C ALA A 464 15.74 6.40 -37.25
N THR A 465 15.23 6.23 -38.50
CA THR A 465 15.59 7.07 -39.64
C THR A 465 15.16 8.52 -39.40
N THR A 466 13.93 8.75 -38.94
CA THR A 466 13.42 10.11 -38.70
C THR A 466 14.24 10.80 -37.60
N SER A 467 14.50 10.09 -36.47
CA SER A 467 15.30 10.62 -35.38
C SER A 467 16.75 10.95 -35.80
N TRP A 468 17.38 10.11 -36.65
CA TRP A 468 18.75 10.36 -37.12
C TRP A 468 18.88 11.61 -37.97
N MET A 469 17.83 11.92 -38.76
CA MET A 469 17.80 13.04 -39.69
C MET A 469 17.38 14.37 -39.05
N LEU A 470 16.83 14.36 -37.83
CA LEU A 470 16.36 15.57 -37.14
C LEU A 470 17.39 16.06 -36.12
N GLU A 471 17.58 17.39 -36.09
CA GLU A 471 18.58 18.04 -35.25
C GLU A 471 18.36 17.80 -33.75
N HIS A 472 17.13 18.04 -33.34
CA HIS A 472 16.81 18.05 -31.89
C HIS A 472 16.22 16.75 -31.39
N ALA A 473 16.02 15.74 -32.24
CA ALA A 473 15.61 14.41 -31.80
C ALA A 473 16.74 13.72 -31.01
N ALA A 474 16.37 12.99 -29.98
CA ALA A 474 17.33 12.30 -29.10
C ALA A 474 18.22 11.32 -29.89
N PRO A 475 19.53 11.24 -29.59
CA PRO A 475 20.44 10.29 -30.22
C PRO A 475 19.99 8.84 -29.96
N LEU A 476 20.08 8.00 -31.00
CA LEU A 476 19.77 6.58 -30.94
C LEU A 476 20.93 5.76 -30.37
N VAL A 477 20.65 4.88 -29.44
CA VAL A 477 21.60 3.90 -28.89
C VAL A 477 21.49 2.58 -29.64
N LYS A 478 20.26 2.10 -29.83
CA LYS A 478 19.96 0.85 -30.53
C LYS A 478 18.52 0.81 -31.02
N VAL A 479 18.27 -0.04 -31.98
CA VAL A 479 16.93 -0.36 -32.49
C VAL A 479 16.74 -1.86 -32.44
N THR A 480 15.59 -2.33 -32.00
CA THR A 480 15.31 -3.77 -31.88
C THR A 480 13.87 -4.10 -32.29
N ILE A 481 13.70 -5.25 -32.91
CA ILE A 481 12.39 -5.85 -33.21
C ILE A 481 12.11 -7.09 -32.33
N VAL A 482 12.90 -7.29 -31.29
CA VAL A 482 12.68 -8.35 -30.31
C VAL A 482 11.54 -7.93 -29.38
N PRO A 483 10.42 -8.68 -29.32
CA PRO A 483 9.28 -8.30 -28.50
C PRO A 483 9.59 -8.40 -27.02
N ARG A 484 9.31 -7.32 -26.27
CA ARG A 484 9.49 -7.25 -24.83
C ARG A 484 8.24 -6.64 -24.15
N GLY A 485 7.82 -7.24 -23.03
CA GLY A 485 6.66 -6.72 -22.30
C GLY A 485 5.41 -6.60 -23.18
N GLN A 486 4.91 -5.41 -23.38
CA GLN A 486 3.78 -5.10 -24.29
C GLN A 486 4.24 -4.62 -25.68
N SER A 487 5.50 -4.23 -25.84
CA SER A 487 6.05 -3.75 -27.09
C SER A 487 6.43 -4.90 -28.03
N LEU A 488 6.28 -4.65 -29.33
CA LEU A 488 6.68 -5.56 -30.41
C LEU A 488 8.10 -5.29 -30.92
N GLY A 489 8.58 -4.05 -30.73
CA GLY A 489 9.90 -3.56 -31.04
C GLY A 489 10.18 -2.31 -30.20
N ALA A 490 11.36 -1.72 -30.30
CA ALA A 490 11.70 -0.46 -29.68
C ALA A 490 12.91 0.21 -30.32
N ALA A 491 12.82 1.51 -30.52
CA ALA A 491 13.97 2.38 -30.75
C ALA A 491 14.39 2.99 -29.40
N TRP A 492 15.65 2.79 -29.04
CA TRP A 492 16.20 3.25 -27.77
C TRP A 492 16.99 4.53 -27.97
N TYR A 493 16.59 5.54 -27.23
CA TYR A 493 17.16 6.87 -27.30
C TYR A 493 17.98 7.18 -26.05
N LEU A 494 18.93 8.08 -26.21
CA LEU A 494 19.67 8.72 -25.13
C LEU A 494 19.15 10.15 -25.01
N PRO A 495 18.09 10.41 -24.24
CA PRO A 495 17.58 11.78 -24.12
C PRO A 495 18.60 12.65 -23.43
N GLU A 496 18.79 13.85 -23.96
CA GLU A 496 19.58 14.88 -23.29
C GLU A 496 18.79 15.43 -22.10
N GLU A 497 19.43 15.59 -20.97
CA GLU A 497 18.84 16.23 -19.79
C GLU A 497 18.75 17.73 -20.03
N ARG A 498 17.55 18.22 -20.33
CA ARG A 498 17.29 19.62 -20.63
C ARG A 498 16.35 20.20 -19.58
N LEU A 499 16.74 21.29 -18.93
CA LEU A 499 15.90 22.02 -17.99
C LEU A 499 14.84 22.89 -18.70
N ILE A 500 15.15 23.34 -19.93
CA ILE A 500 14.28 24.18 -20.75
C ILE A 500 14.19 23.56 -22.14
N VAL A 501 12.96 23.37 -22.62
CA VAL A 501 12.68 22.79 -23.95
C VAL A 501 12.04 23.86 -24.84
N ARG A 502 12.57 24.01 -26.06
CA ARG A 502 12.03 24.94 -27.08
C ARG A 502 10.99 24.24 -27.94
N PRO A 503 10.09 25.03 -28.63
CA PRO A 503 9.10 24.45 -29.51
C PRO A 503 9.69 23.55 -30.59
N GLU A 504 10.80 23.94 -31.22
CA GLU A 504 11.45 23.17 -32.28
C GLU A 504 11.90 21.80 -31.82
N GLN A 505 12.36 21.70 -30.56
CA GLN A 505 12.78 20.45 -29.93
C GLN A 505 11.59 19.52 -29.70
N MET A 506 10.45 20.04 -29.22
CA MET A 506 9.23 19.27 -29.04
C MET A 506 8.68 18.78 -30.38
N LEU A 507 8.70 19.62 -31.40
CA LEU A 507 8.25 19.29 -32.76
C LEU A 507 9.13 18.20 -33.38
N ASP A 508 10.45 18.27 -33.24
CA ASP A 508 11.37 17.24 -33.73
C ASP A 508 11.13 15.88 -32.99
N GLU A 509 10.91 15.91 -31.68
CA GLU A 509 10.59 14.71 -30.94
C GLU A 509 9.23 14.09 -31.38
N MET A 510 8.22 14.95 -31.62
CA MET A 510 6.93 14.50 -32.15
C MET A 510 7.06 13.91 -33.54
N CYS A 511 7.84 14.56 -34.42
CA CYS A 511 8.12 14.08 -35.77
C CYS A 511 8.83 12.71 -35.73
N ALA A 512 9.83 12.54 -34.90
CA ALA A 512 10.53 11.26 -34.71
C ALA A 512 9.58 10.17 -34.17
N THR A 513 8.70 10.54 -33.24
CA THR A 513 7.69 9.61 -32.68
C THR A 513 6.65 9.22 -33.75
N MET A 514 6.32 10.07 -34.69
CA MET A 514 5.43 9.73 -35.82
C MET A 514 6.13 8.91 -36.91
N GLY A 515 7.46 8.73 -36.83
CA GLY A 515 8.29 8.06 -37.83
C GLY A 515 7.85 6.62 -38.12
N GLY A 516 7.46 5.85 -37.12
CA GLY A 516 6.99 4.46 -37.27
C GLY A 516 5.73 4.39 -38.16
N ARG A 517 4.70 5.15 -37.81
CA ARG A 517 3.46 5.22 -38.57
C ARG A 517 3.68 5.79 -40.00
N ALA A 518 4.57 6.75 -40.13
CA ALA A 518 4.93 7.32 -41.41
C ALA A 518 5.66 6.31 -42.29
N ALA A 519 6.53 5.48 -41.76
CA ALA A 519 7.21 4.42 -42.51
C ALA A 519 6.24 3.36 -43.03
N GLU A 520 5.28 2.93 -42.21
CA GLU A 520 4.20 2.03 -42.68
C GLU A 520 3.45 2.64 -43.88
N LYS A 521 3.14 3.94 -43.85
CA LYS A 521 2.46 4.62 -44.92
C LYS A 521 3.31 4.76 -46.19
N VAL A 522 4.60 5.08 -46.07
CA VAL A 522 5.53 5.28 -47.19
C VAL A 522 5.84 3.98 -47.90
N ILE A 523 5.98 2.87 -47.16
CA ILE A 523 6.40 1.56 -47.72
C ILE A 523 5.19 0.73 -48.16
N PHE A 524 4.21 0.56 -47.28
CA PHE A 524 3.08 -0.35 -47.53
C PHE A 524 1.82 0.37 -48.03
N ASN A 525 1.81 1.71 -48.04
CA ASN A 525 0.61 2.52 -48.23
C ASN A 525 -0.58 2.12 -47.35
N LYS A 526 -0.28 1.54 -46.19
CA LYS A 526 -1.22 1.08 -45.17
C LYS A 526 -0.71 1.52 -43.81
N ILE A 527 -1.60 1.57 -42.82
CA ILE A 527 -1.28 1.89 -41.45
C ILE A 527 -1.84 0.80 -40.54
N SER A 528 -1.19 0.55 -39.42
CA SER A 528 -1.57 -0.46 -38.46
C SER A 528 -1.97 0.14 -37.09
N THR A 529 -2.43 -0.71 -36.20
CA THR A 529 -2.72 -0.35 -34.80
C THR A 529 -1.46 -0.28 -33.93
N GLY A 530 -0.28 -0.62 -34.47
CA GLY A 530 0.99 -0.68 -33.72
C GLY A 530 1.42 0.67 -33.15
N ALA A 531 1.04 1.75 -33.80
CA ALA A 531 1.39 3.13 -33.40
C ALA A 531 0.53 3.72 -32.27
N LEU A 532 -0.23 2.92 -31.51
CA LEU A 532 -1.11 3.44 -30.45
C LEU A 532 -0.34 4.24 -29.39
N SER A 533 0.76 3.69 -28.91
CA SER A 533 1.61 4.34 -27.89
C SER A 533 2.22 5.64 -28.40
N ASP A 534 2.64 5.67 -29.68
CA ASP A 534 3.22 6.85 -30.31
C ASP A 534 2.19 7.97 -30.46
N LEU A 535 0.97 7.62 -30.90
CA LEU A 535 -0.13 8.55 -30.99
C LEU A 535 -0.52 9.13 -29.62
N GLU A 536 -0.53 8.31 -28.57
CA GLU A 536 -0.79 8.77 -27.22
C GLU A 536 0.27 9.77 -26.76
N LYS A 537 1.56 9.45 -26.98
CA LYS A 537 2.69 10.31 -26.62
C LYS A 537 2.61 11.65 -27.36
N VAL A 538 2.44 11.62 -28.68
CA VAL A 538 2.35 12.83 -29.52
C VAL A 538 1.15 13.70 -29.14
N THR A 539 -0.01 13.06 -28.86
CA THR A 539 -1.22 13.80 -28.43
C THR A 539 -1.01 14.50 -27.09
N LYS A 540 -0.34 13.85 -26.13
CA LYS A 540 0.00 14.46 -24.84
C LYS A 540 0.95 15.65 -25.01
N GLN A 541 1.98 15.52 -25.87
CA GLN A 541 2.93 16.59 -26.13
C GLN A 541 2.27 17.78 -26.83
N ALA A 542 1.49 17.54 -27.90
CA ALA A 542 0.76 18.60 -28.60
C ALA A 542 -0.21 19.34 -27.68
N ARG A 543 -0.94 18.59 -26.85
CA ARG A 543 -1.82 19.18 -25.82
C ARG A 543 -1.04 20.04 -24.83
N ALA A 544 0.10 19.57 -24.36
CA ALA A 544 0.94 20.32 -23.43
C ALA A 544 1.46 21.62 -24.05
N MET A 545 1.88 21.60 -25.33
CA MET A 545 2.29 22.80 -26.06
C MET A 545 1.19 23.85 -26.09
N VAL A 546 -0.05 23.43 -26.41
CA VAL A 546 -1.19 24.32 -26.59
C VAL A 546 -1.79 24.80 -25.26
N THR A 547 -1.91 23.90 -24.26
CA THR A 547 -2.71 24.21 -23.06
C THR A 547 -1.89 24.46 -21.78
N ILE A 548 -0.63 24.01 -21.75
CA ILE A 548 0.22 24.12 -20.55
C ILE A 548 1.29 25.20 -20.75
N TYR A 549 2.04 25.11 -21.82
CA TYR A 549 3.23 25.94 -22.02
C TYR A 549 2.97 27.25 -22.78
N GLY A 550 1.79 27.42 -23.37
CA GLY A 550 1.48 28.61 -24.18
C GLY A 550 2.37 28.76 -25.39
N LEU A 551 2.78 27.63 -26.02
CA LEU A 551 3.68 27.57 -27.16
C LEU A 551 2.92 27.48 -28.50
N ASN A 552 1.75 28.09 -28.61
CA ASN A 552 0.91 28.12 -29.82
C ASN A 552 0.42 29.55 -30.06
N ASP A 553 0.64 30.06 -31.28
CA ASP A 553 0.33 31.46 -31.64
C ASP A 553 -1.16 31.74 -31.65
N GLU A 554 -2.02 30.80 -32.04
CA GLU A 554 -3.47 30.96 -32.12
C GLU A 554 -4.16 31.04 -30.76
N ILE A 555 -3.62 30.30 -29.75
CA ILE A 555 -4.12 30.33 -28.38
C ILE A 555 -3.43 31.44 -27.57
N GLY A 556 -2.17 31.77 -27.94
CA GLY A 556 -1.36 32.80 -27.30
C GLY A 556 -0.72 32.36 -25.98
N ASN A 557 -0.18 33.34 -25.27
CA ASN A 557 0.59 33.14 -24.03
C ASN A 557 -0.30 32.87 -22.81
N ILE A 558 -1.15 31.85 -22.88
CA ILE A 558 -2.12 31.48 -21.85
C ILE A 558 -1.84 30.05 -21.41
N THR A 559 -1.86 29.81 -20.09
CA THR A 559 -1.87 28.47 -19.53
C THR A 559 -3.24 28.14 -18.93
N TYR A 560 -3.73 26.96 -19.25
CA TYR A 560 -4.93 26.37 -18.63
C TYR A 560 -4.57 25.32 -17.57
N TYR A 561 -3.29 25.26 -17.20
CA TYR A 561 -2.80 24.36 -16.18
C TYR A 561 -2.75 25.06 -14.82
N ASP A 562 -3.41 24.48 -13.83
CA ASP A 562 -3.33 24.92 -12.45
C ASP A 562 -2.28 24.09 -11.69
N SER A 563 -1.09 24.66 -11.48
CA SER A 563 0.00 24.03 -10.72
C SER A 563 -0.33 23.86 -9.24
N ALA A 564 -1.33 24.56 -8.73
CA ALA A 564 -1.75 24.47 -7.33
C ALA A 564 -2.70 23.30 -7.05
N GLY A 565 -3.08 22.52 -8.09
CA GLY A 565 -3.95 21.36 -7.96
C GLY A 565 -5.35 21.68 -7.43
N GLN A 566 -5.72 22.96 -7.42
CA GLN A 566 -7.04 23.42 -7.05
C GLN A 566 -8.00 23.36 -8.25
N ASP A 567 -8.06 22.21 -8.93
CA ASP A 567 -9.14 21.94 -9.88
C ASP A 567 -10.48 21.98 -9.15
N SER A 568 -10.88 23.22 -8.82
CA SER A 568 -12.17 23.58 -8.22
C SER A 568 -13.34 23.32 -9.20
N TYR A 569 -13.00 22.91 -10.40
CA TYR A 569 -13.94 22.74 -11.52
C TYR A 569 -14.20 21.25 -11.78
N GLY A 570 -14.74 20.57 -10.80
CA GLY A 570 -14.93 19.10 -10.80
C GLY A 570 -15.56 18.44 -12.04
N PHE A 571 -16.09 19.15 -13.00
CA PHE A 571 -16.60 18.67 -14.30
C PHE A 571 -16.61 19.74 -15.38
N SER A 572 -16.09 20.96 -15.14
CA SER A 572 -16.07 22.03 -16.13
C SER A 572 -14.65 22.34 -16.61
N LYS A 573 -14.48 22.48 -17.91
CA LYS A 573 -13.22 22.92 -18.51
C LYS A 573 -12.95 24.37 -18.09
N PRO A 574 -11.69 24.80 -17.84
CA PRO A 574 -11.35 26.17 -17.46
C PRO A 574 -11.46 27.16 -18.62
N TYR A 575 -12.11 26.81 -19.70
CA TYR A 575 -12.26 27.60 -20.93
C TYR A 575 -13.61 27.35 -21.60
N SER A 576 -14.01 28.29 -22.47
CA SER A 576 -15.26 28.24 -23.24
C SER A 576 -15.25 27.11 -24.29
N GLU A 577 -16.42 26.68 -24.75
CA GLU A 577 -16.53 25.70 -25.85
C GLU A 577 -15.87 26.17 -27.15
N ASP A 578 -15.88 27.48 -27.45
CA ASP A 578 -15.19 28.02 -28.61
C ASP A 578 -13.67 27.90 -28.48
N THR A 579 -13.13 28.14 -27.29
CA THR A 579 -11.71 27.91 -26.99
C THR A 579 -11.38 26.43 -27.07
N ALA A 580 -12.26 25.54 -26.58
CA ALA A 580 -12.08 24.10 -26.67
C ALA A 580 -11.94 23.64 -28.14
N ARG A 581 -12.81 24.12 -29.01
CA ARG A 581 -12.74 23.82 -30.46
C ARG A 581 -11.43 24.29 -31.08
N LYS A 582 -10.95 25.49 -30.73
CA LYS A 582 -9.66 25.99 -31.19
C LYS A 582 -8.50 25.14 -30.71
N ILE A 583 -8.51 24.76 -29.42
CA ILE A 583 -7.49 23.87 -28.84
C ILE A 583 -7.46 22.54 -29.59
N ASP A 584 -8.61 21.90 -29.81
CA ASP A 584 -8.71 20.62 -30.51
C ASP A 584 -8.23 20.74 -31.98
N ALA A 585 -8.55 21.83 -32.63
CA ALA A 585 -8.11 22.12 -34.03
C ALA A 585 -6.58 22.31 -34.09
N GLU A 586 -5.98 23.07 -33.17
CA GLU A 586 -4.54 23.33 -33.17
C GLU A 586 -3.76 22.06 -32.78
N ILE A 587 -4.24 21.25 -31.81
CA ILE A 587 -3.64 19.96 -31.51
C ILE A 587 -3.62 19.05 -32.72
N SER A 588 -4.76 18.93 -33.43
CA SER A 588 -4.86 18.12 -34.65
C SER A 588 -3.93 18.61 -35.74
N LYS A 589 -3.85 19.92 -35.94
CA LYS A 589 -2.99 20.57 -36.94
C LYS A 589 -1.49 20.29 -36.63
N ILE A 590 -1.05 20.51 -35.43
CA ILE A 590 0.34 20.24 -35.02
C ILE A 590 0.72 18.78 -35.29
N ILE A 591 -0.13 17.84 -34.90
CA ILE A 591 0.11 16.39 -35.08
C ILE A 591 0.19 16.06 -36.58
N GLU A 592 -0.74 16.58 -37.39
CA GLU A 592 -0.76 16.31 -38.82
C GLU A 592 0.47 16.93 -39.52
N GLU A 593 0.86 18.13 -39.17
CA GLU A 593 2.07 18.78 -39.71
C GLU A 593 3.32 17.94 -39.41
N GLN A 594 3.47 17.43 -38.21
CA GLN A 594 4.62 16.56 -37.84
C GLN A 594 4.54 15.20 -38.54
N TYR A 595 3.36 14.66 -38.75
CA TYR A 595 3.18 13.44 -39.53
C TYR A 595 3.58 13.61 -41.00
N GLN A 596 3.15 14.68 -41.64
CA GLN A 596 3.54 15.00 -43.02
C GLN A 596 5.05 15.28 -43.12
N ARG A 597 5.63 15.95 -42.13
CA ARG A 597 7.08 16.15 -42.05
C ARG A 597 7.83 14.82 -41.96
N ALA A 598 7.37 13.88 -41.13
CA ALA A 598 7.95 12.55 -41.02
C ALA A 598 7.85 11.75 -42.35
N ILE A 599 6.70 11.80 -43.04
CA ILE A 599 6.52 11.18 -44.36
C ILE A 599 7.54 11.75 -45.35
N LYS A 600 7.75 13.06 -45.37
CA LYS A 600 8.72 13.71 -46.26
C LYS A 600 10.13 13.25 -45.95
N VAL A 601 10.57 13.30 -44.68
CA VAL A 601 11.90 12.84 -44.24
C VAL A 601 12.17 11.40 -44.67
N LEU A 602 11.18 10.53 -44.51
CA LEU A 602 11.31 9.10 -44.83
C LEU A 602 11.27 8.86 -46.34
N THR A 603 10.50 9.65 -47.09
CA THR A 603 10.46 9.55 -48.57
C THR A 603 11.81 9.98 -49.16
N ASP A 604 12.39 11.08 -48.67
CA ASP A 604 13.69 11.59 -49.08
C ASP A 604 14.87 10.64 -48.76
N ASN A 605 14.68 9.76 -47.73
CA ASN A 605 15.68 8.78 -47.29
C ASN A 605 15.20 7.33 -47.41
N LYS A 606 14.33 7.04 -48.39
CA LYS A 606 13.69 5.71 -48.52
C LYS A 606 14.68 4.55 -48.63
N ASP A 607 15.77 4.72 -49.35
CA ASP A 607 16.81 3.68 -49.55
C ASP A 607 17.48 3.33 -48.23
N LYS A 608 17.79 4.32 -47.41
CA LYS A 608 18.40 4.12 -46.07
C LYS A 608 17.41 3.46 -45.11
N LEU A 609 16.12 3.86 -45.13
CA LEU A 609 15.05 3.24 -44.37
C LEU A 609 14.92 1.75 -44.70
N THR A 610 14.92 1.40 -45.99
CA THR A 610 14.83 0.02 -46.44
C THR A 610 16.03 -0.79 -46.02
N THR A 611 17.26 -0.26 -46.21
CA THR A 611 18.49 -0.91 -45.78
C THR A 611 18.49 -1.17 -44.26
N LEU A 612 17.98 -0.23 -43.46
CA LEU A 612 17.89 -0.40 -42.01
C LEU A 612 16.87 -1.47 -41.64
N ALA A 613 15.68 -1.47 -42.24
CA ALA A 613 14.63 -2.45 -41.98
C ALA A 613 15.08 -3.87 -42.35
N GLU A 614 15.73 -4.05 -43.54
CA GLU A 614 16.28 -5.34 -43.93
C GLU A 614 17.34 -5.85 -42.95
N ARG A 615 18.23 -4.97 -42.47
CA ARG A 615 19.22 -5.33 -41.44
C ARG A 615 18.55 -5.67 -40.12
N LEU A 616 17.45 -5.00 -39.72
CA LEU A 616 16.68 -5.36 -38.53
C LEU A 616 16.04 -6.73 -38.66
N LEU A 617 15.54 -7.08 -39.84
CA LEU A 617 15.01 -8.42 -40.10
C LEU A 617 16.07 -9.53 -39.98
N GLU A 618 17.33 -9.20 -40.37
CA GLU A 618 18.46 -10.14 -40.30
C GLU A 618 19.02 -10.27 -38.88
N LYS A 619 19.34 -9.14 -38.21
CA LYS A 619 20.06 -9.09 -36.94
C LYS A 619 19.17 -8.97 -35.71
N GLU A 620 17.90 -8.61 -35.87
CA GLU A 620 16.90 -8.31 -34.84
C GLU A 620 17.26 -7.16 -33.88
N VAL A 621 18.53 -6.86 -33.70
CA VAL A 621 19.06 -5.75 -32.89
C VAL A 621 20.18 -5.05 -33.65
N ILE A 622 20.11 -3.74 -33.77
CA ILE A 622 21.09 -2.88 -34.40
C ILE A 622 21.56 -1.82 -33.39
N PHE A 623 22.86 -1.63 -33.31
CA PHE A 623 23.49 -0.65 -32.42
C PHE A 623 23.94 0.61 -33.18
N LYS A 624 24.34 1.66 -32.46
CA LYS A 624 24.76 2.95 -33.01
C LYS A 624 25.83 2.81 -34.10
N GLU A 625 26.79 1.92 -33.94
CA GLU A 625 27.88 1.70 -34.89
C GLU A 625 27.38 1.18 -36.25
N ASP A 626 26.32 0.38 -36.25
CA ASP A 626 25.69 -0.08 -37.50
C ASP A 626 24.82 1.01 -38.13
N LEU A 627 24.18 1.87 -37.30
CA LEU A 627 23.45 3.04 -37.79
C LEU A 627 24.39 4.05 -38.47
N GLU A 628 25.58 4.30 -37.91
CA GLU A 628 26.59 5.16 -38.51
C GLU A 628 27.10 4.67 -39.87
N LYS A 629 27.13 3.33 -40.11
CA LYS A 629 27.49 2.75 -41.41
C LYS A 629 26.41 2.99 -42.45
N ILE A 630 25.14 3.07 -42.07
CA ILE A 630 24.00 3.26 -42.97
C ILE A 630 23.78 4.75 -43.27
N PHE A 631 23.77 5.56 -42.25
CA PHE A 631 23.39 6.98 -42.31
C PHE A 631 24.59 7.93 -42.42
N GLY A 632 25.79 7.48 -42.03
CA GLY A 632 26.95 8.33 -41.77
C GLY A 632 26.91 8.89 -40.34
N VAL A 633 27.99 9.54 -39.92
CA VAL A 633 28.05 10.23 -38.65
C VAL A 633 27.00 11.33 -38.63
N ARG A 634 26.21 11.40 -37.55
CA ARG A 634 25.12 12.36 -37.39
C ARG A 634 25.71 13.80 -37.43
N ASN A 635 25.28 14.62 -38.34
CA ASN A 635 25.87 15.94 -38.58
C ASN A 635 25.87 16.84 -37.34
N PHE A 636 24.82 16.72 -36.52
CA PHE A 636 24.61 17.54 -35.31
C PHE A 636 25.52 17.12 -34.14
N GLU A 637 26.02 15.88 -34.07
CA GLU A 637 26.99 15.45 -33.06
C GLU A 637 28.40 16.04 -33.27
N LYS A 638 28.75 16.43 -34.46
CA LYS A 638 30.06 17.06 -34.74
C LYS A 638 30.21 18.39 -34.01
N ASP A 639 29.12 19.15 -33.91
CA ASP A 639 29.12 20.46 -33.27
C ASP A 639 29.21 20.34 -31.73
N ILE A 640 28.54 19.31 -31.16
CA ILE A 640 28.62 19.03 -29.72
C ILE A 640 30.00 18.56 -29.31
N LEU A 641 30.62 17.65 -30.07
CA LEU A 641 31.99 17.18 -29.83
C LEU A 641 33.01 18.32 -29.99
N ALA A 642 32.79 19.22 -30.95
CA ALA A 642 33.65 20.39 -31.15
C ALA A 642 33.55 21.37 -29.96
N LEU A 643 32.35 21.58 -29.43
CA LEU A 643 32.09 22.41 -28.26
C LEU A 643 32.64 21.79 -26.97
N GLU A 644 32.52 20.48 -26.78
CA GLU A 644 33.11 19.77 -25.64
C GLU A 644 34.63 19.78 -25.68
N ASN A 645 35.23 19.56 -26.84
CA ASN A 645 36.67 19.65 -27.02
C ASN A 645 37.17 21.07 -26.77
N LYS A 646 36.42 22.10 -27.16
CA LYS A 646 36.78 23.50 -26.90
C LYS A 646 36.68 23.82 -25.39
N LYS A 647 35.65 23.38 -24.71
CA LYS A 647 35.52 23.51 -23.24
C LYS A 647 36.59 22.76 -22.47
N ASN A 648 36.98 21.57 -22.93
CA ASN A 648 38.05 20.80 -22.31
C ASN A 648 39.42 21.45 -22.52
N LEU A 649 39.66 22.05 -23.70
CA LEU A 649 40.87 22.84 -23.99
C LEU A 649 40.92 24.14 -23.16
N GLU A 650 39.79 24.79 -22.93
CA GLU A 650 39.69 25.96 -22.06
C GLU A 650 39.96 25.58 -20.58
N LYS A 651 39.38 24.49 -20.07
CA LYS A 651 39.64 23.98 -18.73
C LYS A 651 41.12 23.57 -18.51
N LEU A 652 41.77 22.99 -19.51
CA LEU A 652 43.19 22.68 -19.44
C LEU A 652 44.04 23.94 -19.39
N LYS A 653 43.68 25.00 -20.11
CA LYS A 653 44.36 26.30 -20.05
C LYS A 653 44.19 27.01 -18.71
N ASP A 654 42.99 26.91 -18.12
CA ASP A 654 42.71 27.47 -16.79
C ASP A 654 43.45 26.70 -15.67
N SER A 655 43.63 25.38 -15.82
CA SER A 655 44.43 24.58 -14.88
C SER A 655 45.96 24.88 -14.98
N ASP A 656 46.47 25.10 -16.19
CA ASP A 656 47.85 25.49 -16.38
C ASP A 656 48.14 26.92 -15.89
N SER A 657 47.17 27.85 -16.01
CA SER A 657 47.31 29.22 -15.50
C SER A 657 47.30 29.29 -13.96
N ASN A 658 46.64 28.38 -13.29
CA ASN A 658 46.65 28.27 -11.83
C ASN A 658 47.95 27.63 -11.28
N LEU A 659 48.57 26.71 -12.01
CA LEU A 659 49.87 26.14 -11.66
C LEU A 659 51.01 27.17 -11.79
N ASP A 660 50.91 28.10 -12.76
CA ASP A 660 51.91 29.18 -12.93
C ASP A 660 51.71 30.31 -11.88
N SER A 661 50.52 30.47 -11.30
CA SER A 661 50.29 31.46 -10.22
C SER A 661 50.79 30.97 -8.86
N ASP A 662 50.67 29.69 -8.55
CA ASP A 662 51.17 29.11 -7.31
C ASP A 662 52.69 29.01 -7.27
N SER A 663 53.36 28.79 -8.43
CA SER A 663 54.81 28.78 -8.50
C SER A 663 55.45 30.18 -8.32
N LYS A 664 54.72 31.26 -8.67
CA LYS A 664 55.20 32.65 -8.45
C LYS A 664 55.01 33.12 -7.02
N THR A 665 54.00 32.61 -6.30
CA THR A 665 53.80 32.94 -4.90
C THR A 665 54.79 32.26 -3.97
N GLU A 666 55.29 31.06 -4.30
CA GLU A 666 56.37 30.40 -3.55
C GLU A 666 57.74 31.03 -3.78
N GLU A 667 58.02 31.62 -4.95
CA GLU A 667 59.28 32.34 -5.20
C GLU A 667 59.36 33.74 -4.53
N GLU A 668 58.22 34.42 -4.32
CA GLU A 668 58.14 35.71 -3.60
C GLU A 668 58.24 35.52 -2.07
N GLU A 669 57.70 34.44 -1.48
CA GLU A 669 57.90 34.17 -0.03
C GLU A 669 59.31 33.74 0.35
N ILE A 670 60.13 33.23 -0.60
CA ILE A 670 61.54 32.86 -0.35
C ILE A 670 62.46 34.08 -0.41
N THR A 671 62.09 35.18 -1.07
CA THR A 671 62.88 36.38 -1.19
C THR A 671 62.67 37.42 -0.08
N GLU A 672 61.56 37.38 0.67
CA GLU A 672 61.31 38.25 1.84
C GLU A 672 61.92 37.73 3.16
N ASN A 673 62.41 36.49 3.21
CA ASN A 673 63.08 35.92 4.41
C ASN A 673 64.57 35.78 4.32
N LYS A 674 65.26 36.63 3.53
CA LYS A 674 66.76 36.79 3.53
C LYS A 674 67.13 38.27 3.87
#